data_5c1037bd7898d4403348385e8cd41f41
#
_entry.id   5c1037bd7898d4403348385e8cd41f41
#
_cell.length_a   1.000
_cell.length_b   1.000
_cell.length_c   1.000
_cell.angle_alpha   90.00
_cell.angle_beta   90.00
_cell.angle_gamma   90.00
#
_symmetry.space_group_name_H-M   'P 1'
#
loop_
_entity.id
_entity.type
_entity.pdbx_description
1 polymer ?
#
loop_
_entity_poly.entity_id
_entity_poly.type
_entity_poly.pdbx_seq_one_letter_code
_entity_poly.pdbx_strand_id
1 'polypeptide(L)'
;MIKNRLISSLRTIITTLLYVIANIAAVYAVDYISTDFTIGPWYNAVLIVIIVAIANSLLWPIFRRFMMKIIIFTFGIGSLFINSIIFYIASLFIPGVSVGIYGVLQVPIVMAIFTTFVTNITNTNYYERYIKNIFRYASKQKTSYKKIYPGLIMVEIDGLSINTLKKAIGKGVMPNIERWIGENTHTLKGWETDLSSQTGASQAGILHGNNTDIVAYRWVEKENDNKIIVSGKLSDAPQIEKKISNGEGLLVNGISIANMFSGDSEIQTLTSSKLNGLANIYSKTLNAVFLDAYNFQRLFILFLWDIILEFSSQFVHKVKNIKPRLRRTIVYAAVRAGANVVLREVTTDVLTSEILTGNIDSAYATFMGYDEIAHHSGAEDRDVWSALKKIDQQFAKLTSAIEMSDREYKFVVLSDHGQSKGATFKQRYGMTLGNYVRRLLPDDLKMFKMEYNIDHFRDAIIPENKQIRNFKERMGDIRGDLFGDFESLQNIREGIEKRKPAIIFENEQYQNLRNKYTNSLEYIKGHETSQQSTKKEKDSELIVLGSGNLGLIYLTQWKQRLSYEEIVMLFPDLIPGLVKHPGIGFLLVNSIANGGMIIGENGIYYLENDEIVGENPLEGFGKNAAMHLKRQNSFNNMPDVLVNSFYDSESDEVCAFEELIGSHGGLGGNQTKPFILYPSEWGDPGELVGSESIYHFLKEEIRNLNS
;
A
#
# COMPACT_ATOMS: atom_id res chain seq x y z
N MET A 1 1.82 31.19 -32.82
CA MET A 1 2.99 31.11 -31.94
C MET A 1 3.18 32.35 -31.03
N ILE A 2 3.19 33.59 -31.56
CA ILE A 2 3.37 34.81 -30.75
C ILE A 2 2.23 35.03 -29.75
N LYS A 3 0.96 34.85 -30.13
CA LYS A 3 -0.21 35.00 -29.24
C LYS A 3 -0.17 34.04 -28.02
N ASN A 4 0.25 32.80 -28.24
CA ASN A 4 0.37 31.80 -27.14
C ASN A 4 1.55 32.13 -26.20
N ARG A 5 2.66 32.66 -26.72
CA ARG A 5 3.76 33.15 -25.88
C ARG A 5 3.36 34.35 -25.03
N LEU A 6 2.59 35.28 -25.59
CA LEU A 6 2.11 36.47 -24.87
C LEU A 6 1.16 36.08 -23.73
N ILE A 7 0.22 35.17 -23.99
CA ILE A 7 -0.74 34.64 -23.00
C ILE A 7 0.02 33.90 -21.88
N SER A 8 0.99 33.07 -22.22
CA SER A 8 1.84 32.36 -21.23
C SER A 8 2.65 33.32 -20.36
N SER A 9 3.23 34.39 -20.96
CA SER A 9 3.97 35.40 -20.22
C SER A 9 3.06 36.21 -19.30
N LEU A 10 1.88 36.60 -19.74
CA LEU A 10 0.90 37.34 -18.94
C LEU A 10 0.41 36.51 -17.76
N ARG A 11 0.08 35.25 -17.99
CA ARG A 11 -0.26 34.29 -16.93
C ARG A 11 0.87 34.17 -15.88
N THR A 12 2.12 34.04 -16.33
CA THR A 12 3.28 33.96 -15.41
C THR A 12 3.40 35.20 -14.54
N ILE A 13 3.21 36.41 -15.12
CA ILE A 13 3.23 37.66 -14.36
C ILE A 13 2.11 37.72 -13.32
N ILE A 14 0.87 37.40 -13.74
CA ILE A 14 -0.30 37.38 -12.82
C ILE A 14 -0.06 36.42 -11.67
N THR A 15 0.41 35.20 -11.94
CA THR A 15 0.67 34.20 -10.88
C THR A 15 1.78 34.67 -9.94
N THR A 16 2.85 35.27 -10.47
CA THR A 16 3.91 35.80 -9.64
C THR A 16 3.40 36.92 -8.72
N LEU A 17 2.57 37.81 -9.24
CA LEU A 17 1.92 38.85 -8.42
C LEU A 17 1.02 38.26 -7.35
N LEU A 18 0.22 37.24 -7.67
CA LEU A 18 -0.62 36.53 -6.68
C LEU A 18 0.23 35.90 -5.57
N TYR A 19 1.39 35.32 -5.89
CA TYR A 19 2.31 34.80 -4.88
C TYR A 19 2.87 35.90 -3.97
N VAL A 20 3.29 37.01 -4.53
CA VAL A 20 3.80 38.15 -3.74
C VAL A 20 2.69 38.68 -2.81
N ILE A 21 1.48 38.90 -3.35
CA ILE A 21 0.32 39.35 -2.57
C ILE A 21 -0.02 38.35 -1.45
N ALA A 22 -0.03 37.03 -1.76
CA ALA A 22 -0.32 36.01 -0.76
C ALA A 22 0.72 36.00 0.38
N ASN A 23 2.01 36.15 0.05
CA ASN A 23 3.05 36.21 1.07
C ASN A 23 3.01 37.49 1.90
N ILE A 24 2.68 38.63 1.28
CA ILE A 24 2.45 39.88 2.01
C ILE A 24 1.24 39.73 2.96
N ALA A 25 0.13 39.16 2.47
CA ALA A 25 -1.04 38.88 3.30
C ALA A 25 -0.73 37.92 4.46
N ALA A 26 0.12 36.91 4.23
CA ALA A 26 0.58 35.98 5.26
C ALA A 26 1.40 36.71 6.36
N VAL A 27 2.31 37.62 5.97
CA VAL A 27 3.09 38.42 6.91
C VAL A 27 2.16 39.27 7.79
N TYR A 28 1.17 39.95 7.20
CA TYR A 28 0.17 40.72 7.95
C TYR A 28 -0.74 39.85 8.81
N ALA A 29 -1.10 38.66 8.36
CA ALA A 29 -1.90 37.75 9.17
C ALA A 29 -1.14 37.36 10.46
N VAL A 30 0.16 37.15 10.38
CA VAL A 30 0.98 36.88 11.56
C VAL A 30 1.16 38.14 12.43
N ASP A 31 1.38 39.30 11.85
CA ASP A 31 1.46 40.59 12.57
C ASP A 31 0.17 40.84 13.39
N TYR A 32 -0.99 40.47 12.83
CA TYR A 32 -2.27 40.63 13.51
C TYR A 32 -2.55 39.59 14.62
N ILE A 33 -2.07 38.35 14.43
CA ILE A 33 -2.36 37.23 15.34
C ILE A 33 -1.29 37.08 16.43
N SER A 34 -0.03 37.35 16.11
CA SER A 34 1.11 37.07 16.96
C SER A 34 1.44 38.28 17.86
N THR A 35 1.66 38.01 19.13
CA THR A 35 2.17 39.03 20.07
C THR A 35 3.70 39.18 20.01
N ASP A 36 4.36 38.29 19.25
CA ASP A 36 5.82 38.17 19.19
C ASP A 36 6.40 38.58 17.82
N PHE A 37 5.57 39.22 16.99
CA PHE A 37 5.96 39.70 15.68
C PHE A 37 5.29 41.03 15.33
N THR A 38 6.08 42.01 14.86
CA THR A 38 5.54 43.26 14.34
C THR A 38 6.30 43.67 13.08
N ILE A 39 5.57 44.03 12.02
CA ILE A 39 6.16 44.38 10.72
C ILE A 39 6.40 45.88 10.55
N GLY A 40 5.68 46.71 11.32
CA GLY A 40 5.77 48.18 11.20
C GLY A 40 5.12 48.74 9.92
N PRO A 41 5.73 49.66 9.21
CA PRO A 41 5.18 50.27 8.00
C PRO A 41 4.89 49.23 6.89
N TRP A 42 3.85 49.48 6.08
CA TRP A 42 3.36 48.55 5.05
C TRP A 42 4.45 48.11 4.05
N TYR A 43 5.36 48.97 3.70
CA TYR A 43 6.46 48.67 2.75
C TYR A 43 7.46 47.65 3.30
N ASN A 44 7.54 47.47 4.63
CA ASN A 44 8.38 46.43 5.24
C ASN A 44 7.91 45.06 4.90
N ALA A 45 6.57 44.81 4.80
CA ALA A 45 6.02 43.53 4.36
C ALA A 45 6.43 43.21 2.91
N VAL A 46 6.47 44.20 2.04
CA VAL A 46 6.92 44.03 0.66
C VAL A 46 8.46 43.76 0.64
N LEU A 47 9.24 44.54 1.39
CA LEU A 47 10.69 44.37 1.44
C LEU A 47 11.09 43.00 1.96
N ILE A 48 10.50 42.53 3.08
CA ILE A 48 10.87 41.24 3.67
C ILE A 48 10.51 40.07 2.73
N VAL A 49 9.37 40.14 2.05
CA VAL A 49 8.98 39.11 1.06
C VAL A 49 9.96 39.07 -0.11
N ILE A 50 10.40 40.24 -0.61
CA ILE A 50 11.38 40.29 -1.70
C ILE A 50 12.76 39.79 -1.24
N ILE A 51 13.24 40.23 -0.06
CA ILE A 51 14.55 39.78 0.48
C ILE A 51 14.54 38.28 0.72
N VAL A 52 13.47 37.73 1.34
CA VAL A 52 13.36 36.30 1.55
C VAL A 52 13.31 35.52 0.23
N ALA A 53 12.61 36.02 -0.80
CA ALA A 53 12.58 35.42 -2.11
C ALA A 53 13.94 35.36 -2.79
N ILE A 54 14.70 36.47 -2.72
CA ILE A 54 16.06 36.57 -3.25
C ILE A 54 17.00 35.64 -2.45
N ALA A 55 16.95 35.67 -1.13
CA ALA A 55 17.79 34.84 -0.28
C ALA A 55 17.50 33.35 -0.51
N ASN A 56 16.25 32.96 -0.62
CA ASN A 56 15.88 31.57 -1.00
C ASN A 56 16.43 31.17 -2.36
N SER A 57 16.38 32.06 -3.35
CA SER A 57 16.92 31.80 -4.70
C SER A 57 18.43 31.53 -4.69
N LEU A 58 19.16 32.27 -3.86
CA LEU A 58 20.62 32.18 -3.76
C LEU A 58 21.10 31.05 -2.83
N LEU A 59 20.44 30.87 -1.68
CA LEU A 59 20.91 29.99 -0.63
C LEU A 59 20.35 28.54 -0.80
N TRP A 60 19.17 28.38 -1.44
CA TRP A 60 18.56 27.07 -1.61
C TRP A 60 19.46 26.04 -2.30
N PRO A 61 20.20 26.35 -3.40
CA PRO A 61 21.12 25.38 -4.01
C PRO A 61 22.19 24.86 -3.05
N ILE A 62 22.62 25.71 -2.10
CA ILE A 62 23.63 25.38 -1.08
C ILE A 62 23.00 24.46 -0.03
N PHE A 63 21.88 24.87 0.56
CA PHE A 63 21.15 24.07 1.55
C PHE A 63 20.75 22.71 1.00
N ARG A 64 20.28 22.66 -0.24
CA ARG A 64 19.94 21.41 -0.92
C ARG A 64 21.12 20.42 -0.90
N ARG A 65 22.35 20.89 -1.12
CA ARG A 65 23.52 20.01 -1.17
C ARG A 65 23.88 19.39 0.19
N PHE A 66 23.68 20.12 1.28
CA PHE A 66 24.12 19.71 2.62
C PHE A 66 23.00 19.15 3.48
N MET A 67 21.79 19.67 3.36
CA MET A 67 20.68 19.35 4.27
C MET A 67 19.59 18.44 3.67
N MET A 68 19.78 17.95 2.44
CA MET A 68 18.80 17.13 1.74
C MET A 68 18.30 15.96 2.56
N LYS A 69 19.22 15.20 3.19
CA LYS A 69 18.84 14.05 4.03
C LYS A 69 17.91 14.46 5.17
N ILE A 70 18.20 15.55 5.84
CA ILE A 70 17.39 16.06 6.96
C ILE A 70 16.01 16.47 6.45
N ILE A 71 15.91 17.13 5.32
CA ILE A 71 14.65 17.58 4.73
C ILE A 71 13.76 16.39 4.39
N ILE A 72 14.32 15.33 3.78
CA ILE A 72 13.60 14.09 3.48
C ILE A 72 13.13 13.40 4.75
N PHE A 73 14.04 13.19 5.72
CA PHE A 73 13.71 12.53 6.99
C PHE A 73 12.63 13.24 7.81
N THR A 74 12.53 14.56 7.66
CA THR A 74 11.57 15.38 8.38
C THR A 74 10.30 15.66 7.56
N PHE A 75 10.08 14.92 6.45
CA PHE A 75 8.92 15.14 5.56
C PHE A 75 8.72 16.60 5.16
N GLY A 76 9.82 17.34 4.97
CA GLY A 76 9.80 18.75 4.59
C GLY A 76 9.84 19.76 5.75
N ILE A 77 9.66 19.35 7.02
CA ILE A 77 9.77 20.24 8.20
C ILE A 77 11.14 20.96 8.20
N GLY A 78 12.22 20.26 7.82
CA GLY A 78 13.56 20.85 7.72
C GLY A 78 13.61 22.06 6.78
N SER A 79 12.80 22.12 5.73
CA SER A 79 12.72 23.28 4.82
C SER A 79 12.08 24.50 5.48
N LEU A 80 11.11 24.31 6.37
CA LEU A 80 10.52 25.40 7.15
C LEU A 80 11.51 26.00 8.13
N PHE A 81 12.35 25.19 8.77
CA PHE A 81 13.44 25.70 9.63
C PHE A 81 14.44 26.53 8.84
N ILE A 82 14.83 26.10 7.65
CA ILE A 82 15.72 26.87 6.77
C ILE A 82 15.08 28.23 6.43
N ASN A 83 13.80 28.22 6.06
CA ASN A 83 13.08 29.46 5.75
C ASN A 83 12.89 30.34 6.98
N SER A 84 12.73 29.75 8.17
CA SER A 84 12.69 30.50 9.43
C SER A 84 14.03 31.21 9.71
N ILE A 85 15.16 30.55 9.46
CA ILE A 85 16.48 31.15 9.59
C ILE A 85 16.65 32.26 8.56
N ILE A 86 16.30 32.04 7.30
CA ILE A 86 16.38 33.05 6.23
C ILE A 86 15.49 34.26 6.56
N PHE A 87 14.27 34.02 7.04
CA PHE A 87 13.34 35.06 7.45
C PHE A 87 13.88 35.87 8.62
N TYR A 88 14.42 35.21 9.65
CA TYR A 88 15.05 35.88 10.79
C TYR A 88 16.21 36.76 10.37
N ILE A 89 17.11 36.22 9.56
CA ILE A 89 18.26 37.01 9.05
C ILE A 89 17.76 38.21 8.23
N ALA A 90 16.76 38.02 7.35
CA ALA A 90 16.18 39.10 6.56
C ALA A 90 15.56 40.20 7.43
N SER A 91 14.88 39.82 8.53
CA SER A 91 14.25 40.76 9.45
C SER A 91 15.27 41.70 10.15
N LEU A 92 16.48 41.22 10.38
CA LEU A 92 17.55 42.05 11.02
C LEU A 92 17.99 43.23 10.16
N PHE A 93 17.76 43.18 8.84
CA PHE A 93 18.17 44.24 7.91
C PHE A 93 17.07 45.27 7.63
N ILE A 94 15.86 45.08 8.18
CA ILE A 94 14.69 45.95 7.93
C ILE A 94 14.33 46.73 9.19
N PRO A 95 14.59 48.04 9.23
CA PRO A 95 14.25 48.87 10.39
C PRO A 95 12.73 48.85 10.68
N GLY A 96 12.38 48.69 11.95
CA GLY A 96 10.99 48.66 12.39
C GLY A 96 10.31 47.29 12.32
N VAL A 97 11.02 46.25 11.94
CA VAL A 97 10.57 44.83 12.07
C VAL A 97 11.11 44.29 13.38
N SER A 98 10.21 43.79 14.23
CA SER A 98 10.53 43.06 15.46
C SER A 98 10.04 41.62 15.39
N VAL A 99 10.93 40.66 15.63
CA VAL A 99 10.62 39.23 15.50
C VAL A 99 11.16 38.47 16.70
N GLY A 100 10.27 37.90 17.52
CA GLY A 100 10.65 36.95 18.57
C GLY A 100 10.65 35.50 18.07
N ILE A 101 10.94 34.56 18.97
CA ILE A 101 11.11 33.13 18.64
C ILE A 101 9.88 32.54 17.96
N TYR A 102 8.68 32.84 18.44
CA TYR A 102 7.44 32.33 17.85
C TYR A 102 7.19 32.94 16.48
N GLY A 103 7.42 34.25 16.28
CA GLY A 103 7.28 34.94 15.01
C GLY A 103 8.21 34.36 13.91
N VAL A 104 9.44 33.98 14.28
CA VAL A 104 10.40 33.33 13.39
C VAL A 104 9.86 32.03 12.78
N LEU A 105 9.07 31.25 13.54
CA LEU A 105 8.47 30.00 13.09
C LEU A 105 7.11 30.23 12.41
N GLN A 106 6.27 31.11 12.95
CA GLN A 106 4.92 31.33 12.47
C GLN A 106 4.87 31.94 11.07
N VAL A 107 5.72 32.94 10.78
CA VAL A 107 5.70 33.62 9.47
C VAL A 107 5.96 32.68 8.30
N PRO A 108 7.03 31.86 8.27
CA PRO A 108 7.27 30.92 7.18
C PRO A 108 6.18 29.85 7.04
N ILE A 109 5.58 29.41 8.15
CA ILE A 109 4.46 28.43 8.12
C ILE A 109 3.23 29.08 7.47
N VAL A 110 2.83 30.26 7.89
CA VAL A 110 1.67 30.96 7.33
C VAL A 110 1.92 31.35 5.87
N MET A 111 3.13 31.80 5.52
CA MET A 111 3.51 32.02 4.11
C MET A 111 3.37 30.74 3.29
N ALA A 112 3.81 29.59 3.80
CA ALA A 112 3.66 28.30 3.13
C ALA A 112 2.17 27.93 2.93
N ILE A 113 1.31 28.16 3.91
CA ILE A 113 -0.15 27.93 3.82
C ILE A 113 -0.76 28.80 2.71
N PHE A 114 -0.52 30.12 2.74
CA PHE A 114 -1.05 31.06 1.74
C PHE A 114 -0.54 30.73 0.33
N THR A 115 0.75 30.44 0.22
CA THR A 115 1.36 30.04 -1.08
C THR A 115 0.76 28.75 -1.60
N THR A 116 0.53 27.74 -0.74
CA THR A 116 -0.10 26.47 -1.12
C THR A 116 -1.53 26.68 -1.58
N PHE A 117 -2.29 27.57 -0.88
CA PHE A 117 -3.65 27.91 -1.26
C PHE A 117 -3.71 28.56 -2.66
N VAL A 118 -2.86 29.54 -2.91
CA VAL A 118 -2.75 30.19 -4.24
C VAL A 118 -2.36 29.17 -5.31
N THR A 119 -1.42 28.26 -5.02
CA THR A 119 -0.99 27.20 -5.95
C THR A 119 -2.16 26.30 -6.32
N ASN A 120 -2.99 25.92 -5.36
CA ASN A 120 -4.14 25.05 -5.61
C ASN A 120 -5.23 25.74 -6.44
N ILE A 121 -5.45 27.04 -6.28
CA ILE A 121 -6.42 27.82 -7.05
C ILE A 121 -5.90 28.05 -8.48
N THR A 122 -4.63 28.35 -8.64
CA THR A 122 -4.01 28.70 -9.93
C THR A 122 -3.55 27.50 -10.76
N ASN A 123 -3.80 26.31 -10.32
CA ASN A 123 -3.47 24.92 -10.71
C ASN A 123 -2.64 24.67 -11.99
N THR A 124 -2.67 25.55 -13.00
CA THR A 124 -2.01 25.38 -14.31
C THR A 124 -0.61 25.98 -14.41
N ASN A 125 -0.30 27.04 -13.65
CA ASN A 125 0.92 27.82 -13.91
C ASN A 125 2.12 27.43 -13.01
N TYR A 126 1.87 26.89 -11.81
CA TYR A 126 2.93 26.32 -10.99
C TYR A 126 3.54 25.11 -11.69
N TYR A 127 2.70 24.28 -12.27
CA TYR A 127 3.10 23.07 -12.99
C TYR A 127 3.94 23.39 -14.23
N GLU A 128 3.56 24.38 -15.06
CA GLU A 128 4.37 24.80 -16.21
C GLU A 128 5.75 25.35 -15.82
N ARG A 129 5.84 26.11 -14.71
CA ARG A 129 7.12 26.60 -14.21
C ARG A 129 7.97 25.46 -13.65
N TYR A 130 7.34 24.57 -12.91
CA TYR A 130 7.96 23.39 -12.33
C TYR A 130 8.50 22.47 -13.43
N ILE A 131 7.70 22.13 -14.44
CA ILE A 131 8.15 21.38 -15.62
C ILE A 131 9.29 22.07 -16.35
N LYS A 132 9.25 23.38 -16.55
CA LYS A 132 10.37 24.12 -17.16
C LYS A 132 11.66 23.99 -16.37
N ASN A 133 11.58 23.97 -15.04
CA ASN A 133 12.76 23.78 -14.19
C ASN A 133 13.27 22.33 -14.27
N ILE A 134 12.39 21.34 -14.23
CA ILE A 134 12.76 19.95 -14.46
C ILE A 134 13.31 19.75 -15.86
N PHE A 135 12.69 20.33 -16.89
CA PHE A 135 13.17 20.24 -18.26
C PHE A 135 14.58 20.79 -18.42
N ARG A 136 14.91 21.94 -17.80
CA ARG A 136 16.28 22.47 -17.77
C ARG A 136 17.27 21.54 -17.04
N TYR A 137 16.81 20.89 -15.98
CA TYR A 137 17.62 19.92 -15.26
C TYR A 137 17.83 18.65 -16.09
N ALA A 138 16.76 18.09 -16.64
CA ALA A 138 16.78 16.92 -17.50
C ALA A 138 17.60 17.13 -18.77
N SER A 139 17.51 18.32 -19.42
CA SER A 139 18.29 18.68 -20.60
C SER A 139 19.81 18.64 -20.35
N LYS A 140 20.26 18.86 -19.11
CA LYS A 140 21.68 18.73 -18.73
C LYS A 140 22.13 17.28 -18.52
N GLN A 141 21.18 16.34 -18.40
CA GLN A 141 21.44 14.92 -18.15
C GLN A 141 21.16 14.04 -19.38
N LYS A 142 20.70 14.62 -20.49
CA LYS A 142 20.49 13.88 -21.74
C LYS A 142 21.78 13.23 -22.20
N THR A 143 21.68 11.93 -22.52
CA THR A 143 22.79 11.23 -23.20
C THR A 143 22.93 11.74 -24.62
N SER A 144 24.14 11.66 -25.18
CA SER A 144 24.42 12.10 -26.56
C SER A 144 23.72 11.24 -27.62
N TYR A 145 23.26 10.04 -27.25
CA TYR A 145 22.52 9.13 -28.13
C TYR A 145 21.01 9.27 -27.91
N LYS A 146 20.32 9.75 -28.92
CA LYS A 146 18.85 9.79 -28.94
C LYS A 146 18.32 8.39 -29.24
N LYS A 147 17.58 7.79 -28.30
CA LYS A 147 16.88 6.53 -28.55
C LYS A 147 15.74 6.79 -29.53
N ILE A 148 15.65 5.99 -30.61
CA ILE A 148 14.75 6.21 -31.74
C ILE A 148 13.39 5.52 -31.48
N TYR A 149 13.39 4.39 -30.74
CA TYR A 149 12.20 3.61 -30.43
C TYR A 149 11.41 4.17 -29.23
N PRO A 150 10.09 4.02 -29.21
CA PRO A 150 9.25 4.47 -28.11
C PRO A 150 9.62 3.78 -26.79
N GLY A 151 9.45 4.46 -25.66
CA GLY A 151 9.53 3.86 -24.34
C GLY A 151 8.15 3.51 -23.80
N LEU A 152 8.10 2.77 -22.67
CA LEU A 152 6.87 2.36 -22.00
C LEU A 152 6.81 2.91 -20.58
N ILE A 153 5.76 3.67 -20.26
CA ILE A 153 5.46 4.17 -18.92
C ILE A 153 4.26 3.42 -18.35
N MET A 154 4.46 2.69 -17.27
CA MET A 154 3.43 1.93 -16.57
C MET A 154 3.19 2.55 -15.20
N VAL A 155 1.94 2.85 -14.90
CA VAL A 155 1.54 3.42 -13.61
C VAL A 155 0.47 2.55 -12.96
N GLU A 156 0.79 2.04 -11.78
CA GLU A 156 -0.11 1.22 -10.97
C GLU A 156 -0.91 2.09 -10.00
N ILE A 157 -2.22 1.84 -9.93
CA ILE A 157 -3.07 2.29 -8.83
C ILE A 157 -3.31 1.09 -7.94
N ASP A 158 -2.59 1.01 -6.84
CA ASP A 158 -2.64 -0.09 -5.89
C ASP A 158 -4.07 -0.34 -5.38
N GLY A 159 -4.51 -1.59 -5.45
CA GLY A 159 -5.78 -2.07 -4.88
C GLY A 159 -7.06 -1.66 -5.61
N LEU A 160 -7.02 -1.03 -6.79
CA LEU A 160 -8.19 -0.52 -7.47
C LEU A 160 -8.85 -1.55 -8.40
N SER A 161 -10.05 -2.04 -8.04
CA SER A 161 -10.79 -2.95 -8.91
C SER A 161 -11.35 -2.26 -10.16
N ILE A 162 -11.53 -3.02 -11.26
CA ILE A 162 -12.17 -2.52 -12.48
C ILE A 162 -13.59 -1.99 -12.24
N ASN A 163 -14.34 -2.61 -11.33
CA ASN A 163 -15.70 -2.19 -11.02
C ASN A 163 -15.72 -0.85 -10.28
N THR A 164 -14.80 -0.65 -9.33
CA THR A 164 -14.65 0.63 -8.64
C THR A 164 -14.13 1.72 -9.58
N LEU A 165 -13.21 1.39 -10.50
CA LEU A 165 -12.77 2.32 -11.54
C LEU A 165 -13.93 2.77 -12.45
N LYS A 166 -14.77 1.83 -12.92
CA LYS A 166 -15.96 2.17 -13.72
C LYS A 166 -16.92 3.09 -12.97
N LYS A 167 -17.13 2.85 -11.67
CA LYS A 167 -17.93 3.74 -10.82
C LYS A 167 -17.30 5.13 -10.67
N ALA A 168 -15.96 5.21 -10.53
CA ALA A 168 -15.23 6.48 -10.45
C ALA A 168 -15.37 7.29 -11.75
N ILE A 169 -15.25 6.64 -12.90
CA ILE A 169 -15.50 7.24 -14.23
C ILE A 169 -16.93 7.77 -14.29
N GLY A 170 -17.94 6.93 -14.00
CA GLY A 170 -19.36 7.32 -14.03
C GLY A 170 -19.71 8.47 -13.07
N LYS A 171 -18.88 8.72 -12.05
CA LYS A 171 -19.01 9.88 -11.13
C LYS A 171 -18.23 11.12 -11.61
N GLY A 172 -17.53 11.05 -12.75
CA GLY A 172 -16.66 12.13 -13.24
C GLY A 172 -15.43 12.39 -12.35
N VAL A 173 -14.98 11.37 -11.61
CA VAL A 173 -13.84 11.47 -10.70
C VAL A 173 -12.50 11.35 -11.44
N MET A 174 -12.49 10.59 -12.55
CA MET A 174 -11.30 10.31 -13.35
C MET A 174 -11.47 10.76 -14.82
N PRO A 175 -11.55 12.06 -15.08
CA PRO A 175 -11.86 12.60 -16.41
C PRO A 175 -10.78 12.34 -17.48
N ASN A 176 -9.51 12.13 -17.09
CA ASN A 176 -8.47 11.79 -18.07
C ASN A 176 -8.63 10.35 -18.57
N ILE A 177 -8.88 9.38 -17.66
CA ILE A 177 -9.17 7.99 -18.06
C ILE A 177 -10.46 7.93 -18.90
N GLU A 178 -11.53 8.64 -18.47
CA GLU A 178 -12.78 8.73 -19.22
C GLU A 178 -12.55 9.22 -20.66
N ARG A 179 -11.76 10.29 -20.81
CA ARG A 179 -11.41 10.85 -22.12
C ARG A 179 -10.64 9.84 -22.98
N TRP A 180 -9.61 9.18 -22.46
CA TRP A 180 -8.80 8.22 -23.22
C TRP A 180 -9.62 7.04 -23.74
N ILE A 181 -10.56 6.54 -22.94
CA ILE A 181 -11.49 5.49 -23.34
C ILE A 181 -12.48 6.04 -24.39
N GLY A 182 -13.06 7.23 -24.16
CA GLY A 182 -14.02 7.87 -25.06
C GLY A 182 -13.44 8.27 -26.43
N GLU A 183 -12.16 8.64 -26.48
CA GLU A 183 -11.41 8.94 -27.70
C GLU A 183 -10.82 7.68 -28.37
N ASN A 184 -11.03 6.49 -27.82
CA ASN A 184 -10.47 5.21 -28.28
C ASN A 184 -8.93 5.21 -28.38
N THR A 185 -8.23 6.03 -27.59
CA THR A 185 -6.77 6.01 -27.53
C THR A 185 -6.28 4.88 -26.64
N HIS A 186 -7.09 4.49 -25.64
CA HIS A 186 -6.79 3.40 -24.72
C HIS A 186 -7.99 2.45 -24.56
N THR A 187 -7.69 1.19 -24.37
CA THR A 187 -8.65 0.10 -24.11
C THR A 187 -8.58 -0.30 -22.64
N LEU A 188 -9.73 -0.31 -21.95
CA LEU A 188 -9.87 -0.77 -20.59
C LEU A 188 -10.25 -2.24 -20.54
N LYS A 189 -9.42 -3.08 -19.95
CA LYS A 189 -9.65 -4.51 -19.79
C LYS A 189 -9.50 -4.95 -18.33
N GLY A 190 -10.44 -5.78 -17.85
CA GLY A 190 -10.28 -6.48 -16.57
C GLY A 190 -9.40 -7.69 -16.72
N TRP A 191 -8.69 -8.03 -15.65
CA TRP A 191 -7.95 -9.29 -15.52
C TRP A 191 -8.21 -9.91 -14.15
N GLU A 192 -7.86 -11.17 -13.97
CA GLU A 192 -8.04 -11.90 -12.72
C GLU A 192 -6.70 -12.12 -12.04
N THR A 193 -6.55 -11.63 -10.81
CA THR A 193 -5.30 -11.83 -10.06
C THR A 193 -5.22 -13.22 -9.43
N ASP A 194 -4.02 -13.62 -9.04
CA ASP A 194 -3.76 -14.90 -8.37
C ASP A 194 -4.37 -14.95 -6.95
N LEU A 195 -4.44 -16.12 -6.37
CA LEU A 195 -4.37 -16.28 -4.93
C LEU A 195 -2.86 -16.30 -4.54
N SER A 196 -2.38 -15.42 -3.68
CA SER A 196 -3.13 -14.40 -2.93
C SER A 196 -3.27 -13.10 -3.73
N SER A 197 -4.45 -12.47 -3.64
CA SER A 197 -4.69 -11.15 -4.21
C SER A 197 -4.05 -10.06 -3.34
N GLN A 198 -2.72 -10.01 -3.35
CA GLN A 198 -1.87 -9.14 -2.50
C GLN A 198 -0.83 -8.44 -3.35
N THR A 199 -0.49 -7.20 -3.02
CA THR A 199 0.51 -6.39 -3.74
C THR A 199 1.83 -7.14 -3.94
N GLY A 200 2.34 -7.81 -2.90
CA GLY A 200 3.59 -8.57 -3.00
C GLY A 200 3.55 -9.70 -4.02
N ALA A 201 2.46 -10.49 -4.05
CA ALA A 201 2.30 -11.57 -5.01
C ALA A 201 2.07 -11.04 -6.44
N SER A 202 1.20 -10.04 -6.58
CA SER A 202 0.86 -9.46 -7.87
C SER A 202 2.03 -8.71 -8.51
N GLN A 203 2.73 -7.84 -7.76
CA GLN A 203 3.91 -7.14 -8.28
C GLN A 203 5.06 -8.09 -8.62
N ALA A 204 5.25 -9.17 -7.86
CA ALA A 204 6.23 -10.21 -8.22
C ALA A 204 5.91 -10.83 -9.58
N GLY A 205 4.65 -11.21 -9.81
CA GLY A 205 4.19 -11.76 -11.09
C GLY A 205 4.30 -10.74 -12.23
N ILE A 206 3.84 -9.49 -12.04
CA ILE A 206 3.87 -8.44 -13.07
C ILE A 206 5.31 -8.03 -13.41
N LEU A 207 6.19 -7.89 -12.42
CA LEU A 207 7.53 -7.33 -12.62
C LEU A 207 8.58 -8.38 -12.99
N HIS A 208 8.43 -9.63 -12.52
CA HIS A 208 9.40 -10.70 -12.73
C HIS A 208 8.86 -11.91 -13.52
N GLY A 209 7.53 -11.95 -13.79
CA GLY A 209 6.88 -13.12 -14.39
C GLY A 209 6.92 -14.34 -13.47
N ASN A 210 7.05 -14.14 -12.17
CA ASN A 210 7.13 -15.22 -11.18
C ASN A 210 6.73 -14.74 -9.80
N ASN A 211 5.69 -15.34 -9.22
CA ASN A 211 5.26 -15.10 -7.84
C ASN A 211 5.16 -16.39 -7.02
N THR A 212 5.87 -17.44 -7.44
CA THR A 212 5.92 -18.73 -6.75
C THR A 212 6.42 -18.56 -5.32
N ASP A 213 5.83 -19.31 -4.38
CA ASP A 213 6.14 -19.29 -2.94
C ASP A 213 5.84 -17.98 -2.20
N ILE A 214 5.16 -17.03 -2.83
CA ILE A 214 4.60 -15.85 -2.13
C ILE A 214 3.18 -16.21 -1.68
N VAL A 215 3.09 -16.85 -0.52
CA VAL A 215 1.85 -17.44 -0.01
C VAL A 215 0.77 -16.41 0.27
N ALA A 216 1.16 -15.26 0.89
CA ALA A 216 0.28 -14.17 1.27
C ALA A 216 1.11 -12.91 1.52
N TYR A 217 0.54 -11.83 2.09
CA TYR A 217 1.33 -10.69 2.52
C TYR A 217 2.38 -11.08 3.58
N ARG A 218 2.04 -12.03 4.44
CA ARG A 218 2.94 -12.61 5.44
C ARG A 218 2.72 -14.12 5.56
N TRP A 219 3.81 -14.87 5.80
CA TRP A 219 3.77 -16.33 6.00
C TRP A 219 4.88 -16.80 6.92
N VAL A 220 4.84 -18.07 7.33
CA VAL A 220 5.87 -18.69 8.16
C VAL A 220 6.73 -19.63 7.33
N GLU A 221 8.05 -19.51 7.43
CA GLU A 221 9.01 -20.49 6.96
C GLU A 221 9.35 -21.45 8.13
N LYS A 222 8.65 -22.60 8.22
CA LYS A 222 8.83 -23.59 9.31
C LYS A 222 10.24 -24.14 9.36
N GLU A 223 10.87 -24.37 8.20
CA GLU A 223 12.23 -24.87 8.10
C GLU A 223 13.29 -23.84 8.54
N ASN A 224 12.95 -22.57 8.53
CA ASN A 224 13.79 -21.45 8.93
C ASN A 224 13.42 -20.95 10.32
N ASP A 225 13.41 -21.86 11.31
CA ASP A 225 13.09 -21.57 12.72
C ASP A 225 11.76 -20.81 12.92
N ASN A 226 10.73 -21.15 12.17
CA ASN A 226 9.41 -20.52 12.20
C ASN A 226 9.46 -19.00 11.93
N LYS A 227 10.40 -18.57 11.11
CA LYS A 227 10.56 -17.17 10.76
C LYS A 227 9.31 -16.66 10.01
N ILE A 228 8.74 -15.55 10.49
CA ILE A 228 7.68 -14.86 9.78
C ILE A 228 8.32 -13.96 8.73
N ILE A 229 7.94 -14.17 7.48
CA ILE A 229 8.30 -13.34 6.32
C ILE A 229 7.16 -12.38 6.03
N VAL A 230 7.49 -11.14 5.70
CA VAL A 230 6.50 -10.09 5.33
C VAL A 230 6.95 -9.48 4.00
N SER A 231 6.13 -9.59 2.94
CA SER A 231 6.52 -9.20 1.58
C SER A 231 6.92 -7.73 1.43
N GLY A 232 6.24 -6.82 2.14
CA GLY A 232 6.56 -5.39 2.12
C GLY A 232 7.68 -4.95 3.07
N LYS A 233 8.24 -5.86 3.89
CA LYS A 233 9.27 -5.49 4.88
C LYS A 233 10.64 -5.32 4.24
N LEU A 234 11.31 -4.19 4.52
CA LEU A 234 12.62 -3.85 3.94
C LEU A 234 13.71 -4.92 4.18
N SER A 235 13.60 -5.73 5.24
CA SER A 235 14.54 -6.83 5.51
C SER A 235 14.25 -8.09 4.72
N ASP A 236 13.00 -8.30 4.32
CA ASP A 236 12.52 -9.55 3.72
C ASP A 236 12.34 -9.42 2.21
N ALA A 237 11.87 -8.27 1.71
CA ALA A 237 11.69 -7.99 0.29
C ALA A 237 12.94 -8.29 -0.58
N PRO A 238 14.19 -7.95 -0.17
CA PRO A 238 15.38 -8.33 -0.94
C PRO A 238 15.59 -9.85 -1.08
N GLN A 239 15.23 -10.61 -0.04
CA GLN A 239 15.38 -12.06 -0.04
C GLN A 239 14.31 -12.72 -0.93
N ILE A 240 13.09 -12.17 -0.92
CA ILE A 240 12.00 -12.60 -1.81
C ILE A 240 12.42 -12.34 -3.25
N GLU A 241 12.82 -11.11 -3.59
CA GLU A 241 13.22 -10.75 -4.95
C GLU A 241 14.35 -11.62 -5.48
N LYS A 242 15.34 -11.95 -4.64
CA LYS A 242 16.41 -12.86 -5.02
C LYS A 242 15.92 -14.27 -5.42
N LYS A 243 14.80 -14.74 -4.85
CA LYS A 243 14.20 -16.05 -5.19
C LYS A 243 13.40 -16.01 -6.48
N ILE A 244 12.72 -14.88 -6.77
CA ILE A 244 11.80 -14.76 -7.92
C ILE A 244 12.47 -14.21 -9.18
N SER A 245 13.54 -13.41 -9.05
CA SER A 245 14.25 -12.81 -10.18
C SER A 245 15.07 -13.85 -10.92
N ASN A 246 14.99 -13.80 -12.27
CA ASN A 246 15.82 -14.56 -13.19
C ASN A 246 16.69 -13.66 -14.10
N GLY A 247 16.70 -12.36 -13.86
CA GLY A 247 17.41 -11.36 -14.66
C GLY A 247 16.66 -10.89 -15.92
N GLU A 248 15.43 -11.37 -16.15
CA GLU A 248 14.59 -10.97 -17.27
C GLU A 248 13.36 -10.15 -16.87
N GLY A 249 13.44 -9.46 -15.75
CA GLY A 249 12.35 -8.61 -15.25
C GLY A 249 11.88 -7.58 -16.26
N LEU A 250 10.69 -7.04 -16.02
CA LEU A 250 10.01 -6.11 -16.92
C LEU A 250 10.78 -4.77 -17.07
N LEU A 251 11.63 -4.44 -16.09
CA LEU A 251 12.31 -3.15 -16.00
C LEU A 251 13.82 -3.23 -16.28
N VAL A 252 14.30 -4.28 -16.95
CA VAL A 252 15.66 -4.30 -17.46
C VAL A 252 15.87 -3.08 -18.37
N ASN A 253 16.91 -2.26 -18.11
CA ASN A 253 17.16 -0.94 -18.71
C ASN A 253 16.08 0.12 -18.41
N GLY A 254 15.24 -0.11 -17.42
CA GLY A 254 14.17 0.77 -16.98
C GLY A 254 14.38 1.34 -15.57
N ILE A 255 13.31 1.90 -15.01
CA ILE A 255 13.27 2.44 -13.65
C ILE A 255 12.09 1.88 -12.85
N SER A 256 12.37 1.51 -11.59
CA SER A 256 11.38 1.11 -10.58
C SER A 256 11.16 2.25 -9.58
N ILE A 257 9.89 2.67 -9.38
CA ILE A 257 9.54 3.80 -8.51
C ILE A 257 8.44 3.42 -7.54
N ALA A 258 8.72 3.46 -6.23
CA ALA A 258 7.77 3.17 -5.15
C ALA A 258 7.12 1.78 -5.23
N ASN A 259 7.83 0.78 -5.72
CA ASN A 259 7.38 -0.61 -5.85
C ASN A 259 7.90 -1.47 -4.70
N MET A 260 7.33 -2.66 -4.50
CA MET A 260 7.91 -3.67 -3.61
C MET A 260 9.18 -4.26 -4.20
N PHE A 261 9.18 -4.57 -5.51
CA PHE A 261 10.28 -5.22 -6.23
C PHE A 261 10.80 -4.36 -7.36
N SER A 262 12.04 -4.64 -7.79
CA SER A 262 12.71 -3.80 -8.79
C SER A 262 12.37 -4.17 -10.24
N GLY A 263 11.87 -5.37 -10.52
CA GLY A 263 11.70 -5.86 -11.88
C GLY A 263 13.01 -5.90 -12.66
N ASP A 264 14.12 -6.19 -11.96
CA ASP A 264 15.51 -6.20 -12.45
C ASP A 264 16.01 -4.85 -13.00
N SER A 265 15.40 -3.76 -12.55
CA SER A 265 15.83 -2.40 -12.88
C SER A 265 17.20 -2.07 -12.25
N GLU A 266 18.07 -1.39 -13.00
CA GLU A 266 19.31 -0.81 -12.46
C GLU A 266 19.07 0.50 -11.72
N ILE A 267 17.99 1.22 -12.03
CA ILE A 267 17.64 2.51 -11.43
C ILE A 267 16.39 2.34 -10.58
N GLN A 268 16.55 2.53 -9.26
CA GLN A 268 15.42 2.40 -8.33
C GLN A 268 15.27 3.66 -7.48
N THR A 269 14.01 4.00 -7.17
CA THR A 269 13.67 5.07 -6.25
C THR A 269 12.53 4.62 -5.36
N LEU A 270 12.74 4.58 -4.03
CA LEU A 270 11.74 4.14 -3.05
C LEU A 270 11.24 2.69 -3.25
N THR A 271 12.05 1.82 -3.87
CA THR A 271 11.71 0.39 -4.10
C THR A 271 12.14 -0.43 -2.88
N SER A 272 11.19 -1.13 -2.25
CA SER A 272 11.39 -1.80 -0.94
C SER A 272 12.52 -2.83 -0.95
N SER A 273 12.63 -3.63 -1.99
CA SER A 273 13.67 -4.68 -2.12
C SER A 273 15.10 -4.13 -2.29
N LYS A 274 15.26 -2.86 -2.64
CA LYS A 274 16.57 -2.22 -2.86
C LYS A 274 16.91 -1.17 -1.80
N LEU A 275 15.98 -0.89 -0.86
CA LEU A 275 16.22 0.04 0.24
C LEU A 275 17.02 -0.63 1.36
N ASN A 276 18.35 -0.51 1.33
CA ASN A 276 19.23 -0.92 2.43
C ASN A 276 19.21 0.09 3.59
N GLY A 277 18.01 0.28 4.19
CA GLY A 277 17.76 1.26 5.23
C GLY A 277 17.58 2.70 4.71
N LEU A 278 17.19 3.60 5.62
CA LEU A 278 16.88 4.99 5.31
C LEU A 278 18.05 5.80 4.73
N ALA A 279 19.29 5.31 4.88
CA ALA A 279 20.48 5.99 4.35
C ALA A 279 20.55 5.99 2.80
N ASN A 280 19.90 5.03 2.14
CA ASN A 280 19.94 4.88 0.67
C ASN A 280 18.69 5.40 -0.05
N ILE A 281 17.79 6.10 0.66
CA ILE A 281 16.63 6.77 0.03
C ILE A 281 17.11 7.82 -0.99
N TYR A 282 18.35 8.32 -0.86
CA TYR A 282 18.90 9.33 -1.77
C TYR A 282 19.35 8.70 -3.09
N SER A 283 18.54 8.85 -4.13
CA SER A 283 18.94 8.59 -5.52
C SER A 283 19.18 9.90 -6.28
N LYS A 284 19.96 9.85 -7.36
CA LYS A 284 20.16 11.02 -8.24
C LYS A 284 18.84 11.52 -8.82
N THR A 285 17.88 10.64 -9.02
CA THR A 285 16.52 10.89 -9.51
C THR A 285 15.69 11.74 -8.55
N LEU A 286 15.85 11.56 -7.23
CA LEU A 286 15.20 12.41 -6.25
C LEU A 286 15.66 13.87 -6.27
N ASN A 287 16.81 14.17 -6.87
CA ASN A 287 17.25 15.56 -7.03
C ASN A 287 16.26 16.43 -7.82
N ALA A 288 15.49 15.85 -8.72
CA ALA A 288 14.49 16.59 -9.50
C ALA A 288 13.37 17.15 -8.61
N VAL A 289 12.89 16.35 -7.65
CA VAL A 289 11.86 16.76 -6.67
C VAL A 289 12.32 17.95 -5.84
N PHE A 290 13.62 18.05 -5.62
CA PHE A 290 14.25 19.01 -4.70
C PHE A 290 14.82 20.27 -5.39
N LEU A 291 14.46 20.49 -6.66
CA LEU A 291 14.90 21.68 -7.38
C LEU A 291 14.31 22.98 -6.81
N ASP A 292 13.12 22.90 -6.21
CA ASP A 292 12.39 24.07 -5.71
C ASP A 292 12.09 23.96 -4.21
N ALA A 293 12.51 24.97 -3.43
CA ALA A 293 12.24 25.08 -2.00
C ALA A 293 10.74 25.08 -1.69
N TYR A 294 9.95 25.72 -2.54
CA TYR A 294 8.49 25.84 -2.34
C TYR A 294 7.78 24.50 -2.49
N ASN A 295 8.32 23.56 -3.26
CA ASN A 295 7.71 22.24 -3.42
C ASN A 295 7.68 21.47 -2.11
N PHE A 296 8.73 21.59 -1.29
CA PHE A 296 8.73 20.96 0.05
C PHE A 296 7.72 21.54 1.01
N GLN A 297 7.65 22.87 1.04
CA GLN A 297 6.69 23.55 1.90
C GLN A 297 5.27 23.16 1.49
N ARG A 298 5.01 23.14 0.19
CA ARG A 298 3.74 22.69 -0.36
C ARG A 298 3.43 21.24 0.05
N LEU A 299 4.39 20.31 -0.11
CA LEU A 299 4.24 18.91 0.29
C LEU A 299 3.92 18.80 1.78
N PHE A 300 4.62 19.52 2.62
CA PHE A 300 4.37 19.51 4.07
C PHE A 300 2.98 20.05 4.43
N ILE A 301 2.55 21.16 3.83
CA ILE A 301 1.21 21.70 4.04
C ILE A 301 0.12 20.73 3.55
N LEU A 302 0.32 20.10 2.38
CA LEU A 302 -0.60 19.08 1.88
C LEU A 302 -0.63 17.83 2.77
N PHE A 303 0.51 17.43 3.32
CA PHE A 303 0.61 16.34 4.29
C PHE A 303 -0.20 16.65 5.56
N LEU A 304 -0.03 17.83 6.15
CA LEU A 304 -0.83 18.27 7.30
C LEU A 304 -2.32 18.38 6.96
N TRP A 305 -2.63 18.86 5.77
CA TRP A 305 -4.01 18.96 5.30
C TRP A 305 -4.69 17.59 5.16
N ASP A 306 -3.97 16.58 4.66
CA ASP A 306 -4.50 15.22 4.55
C ASP A 306 -4.76 14.59 5.93
N ILE A 307 -3.90 14.87 6.93
CA ILE A 307 -4.15 14.51 8.34
C ILE A 307 -5.45 15.15 8.87
N ILE A 308 -5.68 16.44 8.59
CA ILE A 308 -6.90 17.13 8.96
C ILE A 308 -8.13 16.50 8.27
N LEU A 309 -8.03 16.19 7.00
CA LEU A 309 -9.09 15.51 6.25
C LEU A 309 -9.42 14.15 6.86
N GLU A 310 -8.42 13.39 7.28
CA GLU A 310 -8.61 12.10 7.95
C GLU A 310 -9.43 12.24 9.25
N PHE A 311 -9.07 13.16 10.11
CA PHE A 311 -9.84 13.42 11.34
C PHE A 311 -11.24 13.97 11.06
N SER A 312 -11.38 14.81 10.03
CA SER A 312 -12.68 15.31 9.57
C SER A 312 -13.58 14.17 9.08
N SER A 313 -13.02 13.25 8.28
CA SER A 313 -13.74 12.06 7.81
C SER A 313 -14.18 11.16 8.97
N GLN A 314 -13.27 10.89 9.91
CA GLN A 314 -13.59 10.11 11.11
C GLN A 314 -14.74 10.76 11.91
N PHE A 315 -14.72 12.08 12.08
CA PHE A 315 -15.78 12.83 12.75
C PHE A 315 -17.12 12.69 12.00
N VAL A 316 -17.11 12.86 10.67
CA VAL A 316 -18.32 12.72 9.83
C VAL A 316 -18.89 11.30 9.93
N HIS A 317 -18.03 10.26 9.84
CA HIS A 317 -18.47 8.87 10.00
C HIS A 317 -19.09 8.62 11.38
N LYS A 318 -18.53 9.24 12.43
CA LYS A 318 -19.10 9.15 13.80
C LYS A 318 -20.45 9.82 13.89
N VAL A 319 -20.59 11.06 13.41
CA VAL A 319 -21.83 11.85 13.47
C VAL A 319 -22.95 11.21 12.64
N LYS A 320 -22.64 10.75 11.43
CA LYS A 320 -23.60 10.10 10.52
C LYS A 320 -23.84 8.62 10.84
N ASN A 321 -23.19 8.06 11.86
CA ASN A 321 -23.23 6.64 12.23
C ASN A 321 -22.96 5.69 11.07
N ILE A 322 -22.00 6.05 10.19
CA ILE A 322 -21.58 5.19 9.07
C ILE A 322 -20.83 3.99 9.64
N LYS A 323 -21.22 2.78 9.22
CA LYS A 323 -20.63 1.50 9.62
C LYS A 323 -20.38 0.65 8.36
N PRO A 324 -19.40 -0.27 8.39
CA PRO A 324 -18.40 -0.50 9.45
C PRO A 324 -17.42 0.67 9.57
N ARG A 325 -16.77 0.82 10.71
CA ARG A 325 -15.74 1.85 10.93
C ARG A 325 -14.65 1.36 11.86
N LEU A 326 -13.42 1.79 11.59
CA LEU A 326 -12.25 1.51 12.42
C LEU A 326 -11.85 2.74 13.23
N ARG A 327 -11.12 2.50 14.32
CA ARG A 327 -10.50 3.56 15.08
C ARG A 327 -9.24 4.03 14.35
N ARG A 328 -9.21 5.31 13.96
CA ARG A 328 -8.10 5.92 13.23
C ARG A 328 -7.23 6.70 14.20
N THR A 329 -5.95 6.41 14.23
CA THR A 329 -4.96 7.06 15.12
C THR A 329 -4.23 8.18 14.40
N ILE A 330 -3.54 9.06 15.13
CA ILE A 330 -2.68 10.10 14.53
C ILE A 330 -1.52 9.48 13.74
N VAL A 331 -1.02 8.32 14.19
CA VAL A 331 0.03 7.58 13.47
C VAL A 331 -0.50 7.10 12.13
N TYR A 332 -1.70 6.53 12.11
CA TYR A 332 -2.37 6.13 10.87
C TYR A 332 -2.57 7.34 9.93
N ALA A 333 -3.11 8.45 10.46
CA ALA A 333 -3.31 9.66 9.66
C ALA A 333 -2.01 10.18 9.02
N ALA A 334 -0.88 10.07 9.74
CA ALA A 334 0.43 10.44 9.21
C ALA A 334 0.94 9.46 8.14
N VAL A 335 0.75 8.14 8.31
CA VAL A 335 1.10 7.12 7.31
C VAL A 335 0.28 7.29 6.05
N ARG A 336 -1.04 7.44 6.19
CA ARG A 336 -1.95 7.75 5.08
C ARG A 336 -1.51 8.99 4.30
N ALA A 337 -1.23 10.10 5.01
CA ALA A 337 -0.77 11.33 4.38
C ALA A 337 0.60 11.15 3.67
N GLY A 338 1.48 10.32 4.23
CA GLY A 338 2.74 9.91 3.60
C GLY A 338 2.49 9.21 2.26
N ALA A 339 1.65 8.19 2.24
CA ALA A 339 1.33 7.43 1.03
C ALA A 339 0.54 8.25 0.01
N ASN A 340 -0.56 8.88 0.45
CA ASN A 340 -1.49 9.59 -0.44
C ASN A 340 -0.96 10.93 -0.97
N VAL A 341 -0.08 11.61 -0.24
CA VAL A 341 0.43 12.93 -0.64
C VAL A 341 1.91 12.85 -1.02
N VAL A 342 2.76 12.48 -0.05
CA VAL A 342 4.21 12.60 -0.24
C VAL A 342 4.69 11.62 -1.31
N LEU A 343 4.38 10.33 -1.18
CA LEU A 343 4.80 9.34 -2.18
C LEU A 343 4.21 9.62 -3.55
N ARG A 344 2.92 9.97 -3.65
CA ARG A 344 2.28 10.30 -4.93
C ARG A 344 2.98 11.48 -5.64
N GLU A 345 3.23 12.60 -4.96
CA GLU A 345 3.88 13.76 -5.58
C GLU A 345 5.33 13.44 -5.95
N VAL A 346 6.08 12.77 -5.06
CA VAL A 346 7.47 12.36 -5.32
C VAL A 346 7.55 11.39 -6.50
N THR A 347 6.71 10.37 -6.55
CA THR A 347 6.63 9.41 -7.67
C THR A 347 6.36 10.12 -8.99
N THR A 348 5.39 11.05 -9.01
CA THR A 348 5.07 11.85 -10.19
C THR A 348 6.25 12.72 -10.64
N ASP A 349 6.92 13.37 -9.70
CA ASP A 349 8.02 14.28 -9.99
C ASP A 349 9.25 13.53 -10.55
N VAL A 350 9.58 12.38 -9.95
CA VAL A 350 10.65 11.49 -10.43
C VAL A 350 10.32 10.99 -11.83
N LEU A 351 9.13 10.45 -12.03
CA LEU A 351 8.70 9.92 -13.32
C LEU A 351 8.68 11.00 -14.41
N THR A 352 8.17 12.20 -14.08
CA THR A 352 8.22 13.37 -14.97
C THR A 352 9.65 13.71 -15.40
N SER A 353 10.60 13.69 -14.45
CA SER A 353 12.01 13.95 -14.75
C SER A 353 12.58 12.90 -15.71
N GLU A 354 12.34 11.64 -15.46
CA GLU A 354 12.86 10.54 -16.30
C GLU A 354 12.25 10.56 -17.71
N ILE A 355 10.94 10.81 -17.84
CA ILE A 355 10.28 11.01 -19.14
C ILE A 355 10.96 12.12 -19.94
N LEU A 356 11.23 13.28 -19.30
CA LEU A 356 11.85 14.43 -19.95
C LEU A 356 13.34 14.22 -20.29
N THR A 357 14.05 13.31 -19.63
CA THR A 357 15.41 12.91 -20.05
C THR A 357 15.41 12.10 -21.34
N GLY A 358 14.37 11.31 -21.57
CA GLY A 358 14.27 10.40 -22.73
C GLY A 358 15.17 9.16 -22.63
N ASN A 359 15.80 8.90 -21.48
CA ASN A 359 16.85 7.89 -21.34
C ASN A 359 16.32 6.48 -21.01
N ILE A 360 15.14 6.37 -20.38
CA ILE A 360 14.59 5.10 -19.88
C ILE A 360 13.79 4.37 -20.95
N ASP A 361 13.91 3.05 -21.02
CA ASP A 361 13.14 2.20 -21.95
C ASP A 361 11.77 1.87 -21.37
N SER A 362 11.73 1.59 -20.08
CA SER A 362 10.50 1.31 -19.35
C SER A 362 10.53 1.95 -17.96
N ALA A 363 9.36 2.29 -17.45
CA ALA A 363 9.16 2.70 -16.07
C ALA A 363 7.94 2.00 -15.49
N TYR A 364 8.03 1.60 -14.22
CA TYR A 364 6.88 1.15 -13.44
C TYR A 364 6.84 1.92 -12.12
N ALA A 365 5.69 2.54 -11.86
CA ALA A 365 5.53 3.40 -10.69
C ALA A 365 4.20 3.14 -10.00
N THR A 366 4.21 2.96 -8.67
CA THR A 366 3.02 2.64 -7.87
C THR A 366 2.48 3.86 -7.12
N PHE A 367 1.17 4.08 -7.20
CA PHE A 367 0.38 5.00 -6.37
C PHE A 367 -0.38 4.24 -5.29
N MET A 368 0.20 4.14 -4.09
CA MET A 368 -0.33 3.37 -2.95
C MET A 368 -1.50 4.05 -2.22
N GLY A 369 -1.76 5.35 -2.48
CA GLY A 369 -2.66 6.15 -1.64
C GLY A 369 -4.12 5.71 -1.66
N TYR A 370 -4.59 5.10 -2.75
CA TYR A 370 -5.96 4.59 -2.84
C TYR A 370 -6.15 3.38 -1.91
N ASP A 371 -5.27 2.39 -1.99
CA ASP A 371 -5.32 1.16 -1.19
C ASP A 371 -5.32 1.46 0.31
N GLU A 372 -4.37 2.29 0.75
CA GLU A 372 -4.24 2.70 2.15
C GLU A 372 -5.51 3.40 2.69
N ILE A 373 -6.14 4.27 1.90
CA ILE A 373 -7.38 4.94 2.30
C ILE A 373 -8.54 3.96 2.32
N ALA A 374 -8.65 3.09 1.32
CA ALA A 374 -9.74 2.15 1.20
C ALA A 374 -9.75 1.11 2.33
N HIS A 375 -8.59 0.70 2.83
CA HIS A 375 -8.47 -0.17 4.01
C HIS A 375 -9.23 0.35 5.24
N HIS A 376 -9.28 1.65 5.46
CA HIS A 376 -9.90 2.24 6.64
C HIS A 376 -11.26 2.88 6.39
N SER A 377 -11.52 3.29 5.14
CA SER A 377 -12.77 3.98 4.76
C SER A 377 -13.74 3.07 3.99
N GLY A 378 -13.21 2.00 3.38
CA GLY A 378 -13.94 1.17 2.41
C GLY A 378 -13.69 1.66 0.98
N ALA A 379 -13.72 0.73 0.01
CA ALA A 379 -13.31 0.94 -1.39
C ALA A 379 -14.15 1.99 -2.17
N GLU A 380 -15.27 2.44 -1.64
CA GLU A 380 -16.21 3.36 -2.33
C GLU A 380 -16.58 4.58 -1.48
N ASP A 381 -15.78 4.93 -0.48
CA ASP A 381 -16.03 6.07 0.37
C ASP A 381 -15.68 7.42 -0.32
N ARG A 382 -16.17 8.52 0.25
CA ARG A 382 -15.89 9.88 -0.23
C ARG A 382 -14.38 10.19 -0.27
N ASP A 383 -13.63 9.70 0.70
CA ASP A 383 -12.19 9.94 0.80
C ASP A 383 -11.45 9.27 -0.35
N VAL A 384 -11.89 8.07 -0.70
CA VAL A 384 -11.38 7.28 -1.82
C VAL A 384 -11.59 8.01 -3.15
N TRP A 385 -12.79 8.55 -3.39
CA TRP A 385 -13.06 9.34 -4.60
C TRP A 385 -12.17 10.58 -4.69
N SER A 386 -11.89 11.23 -3.54
CA SER A 386 -10.96 12.36 -3.49
C SER A 386 -9.54 11.95 -3.85
N ALA A 387 -9.06 10.78 -3.39
CA ALA A 387 -7.74 10.25 -3.71
C ALA A 387 -7.62 9.93 -5.20
N LEU A 388 -8.60 9.21 -5.78
CA LEU A 388 -8.64 8.89 -7.21
C LEU A 388 -8.63 10.14 -8.09
N LYS A 389 -9.40 11.18 -7.72
CA LYS A 389 -9.38 12.47 -8.43
C LYS A 389 -7.99 13.10 -8.44
N LYS A 390 -7.24 12.98 -7.33
CA LYS A 390 -5.88 13.50 -7.25
C LYS A 390 -4.90 12.66 -8.05
N ILE A 391 -5.09 11.34 -8.12
CA ILE A 391 -4.30 10.45 -8.97
C ILE A 391 -4.53 10.79 -10.44
N ASP A 392 -5.77 10.97 -10.87
CA ASP A 392 -6.11 11.37 -12.25
C ASP A 392 -5.46 12.72 -12.65
N GLN A 393 -5.34 13.66 -11.69
CA GLN A 393 -4.58 14.90 -11.91
C GLN A 393 -3.08 14.65 -12.13
N GLN A 394 -2.50 13.60 -11.53
CA GLN A 394 -1.11 13.24 -11.81
C GLN A 394 -0.97 12.67 -13.24
N PHE A 395 -1.94 11.92 -13.71
CA PHE A 395 -1.96 11.44 -15.10
C PHE A 395 -1.90 12.58 -16.12
N ALA A 396 -2.67 13.66 -15.88
CA ALA A 396 -2.57 14.86 -16.72
C ALA A 396 -1.16 15.47 -16.73
N LYS A 397 -0.46 15.43 -15.59
CA LYS A 397 0.93 15.90 -15.51
C LYS A 397 1.87 15.00 -16.30
N LEU A 398 1.76 13.69 -16.13
CA LEU A 398 2.61 12.71 -16.80
C LEU A 398 2.43 12.72 -18.32
N THR A 399 1.19 12.79 -18.80
CA THR A 399 0.92 12.90 -20.24
C THR A 399 1.44 14.22 -20.84
N SER A 400 1.32 15.33 -20.10
CA SER A 400 1.95 16.58 -20.54
C SER A 400 3.47 16.49 -20.60
N ALA A 401 4.11 15.73 -19.70
CA ALA A 401 5.55 15.48 -19.76
C ALA A 401 5.93 14.59 -20.97
N ILE A 402 5.11 13.60 -21.29
CA ILE A 402 5.27 12.75 -22.49
C ILE A 402 5.20 13.60 -23.78
N GLU A 403 4.19 14.48 -23.88
CA GLU A 403 4.03 15.41 -25.01
C GLU A 403 5.23 16.37 -25.17
N MET A 404 5.90 16.71 -24.07
CA MET A 404 7.09 17.59 -24.07
C MET A 404 8.40 16.84 -24.26
N SER A 405 8.41 15.54 -24.17
CA SER A 405 9.61 14.71 -24.35
C SER A 405 10.04 14.67 -25.81
N ASP A 406 11.35 14.61 -26.05
CA ASP A 406 11.90 14.37 -27.39
C ASP A 406 11.78 12.91 -27.84
N ARG A 407 11.45 12.00 -26.90
CA ARG A 407 11.20 10.59 -27.11
C ARG A 407 9.71 10.30 -26.98
N GLU A 408 9.18 9.48 -27.87
CA GLU A 408 7.82 8.97 -27.75
C GLU A 408 7.75 7.96 -26.58
N TYR A 409 6.64 8.00 -25.83
CA TYR A 409 6.32 7.02 -24.78
C TYR A 409 4.90 6.54 -24.92
N LYS A 410 4.70 5.24 -24.80
CA LYS A 410 3.37 4.65 -24.60
C LYS A 410 3.06 4.68 -23.10
N PHE A 411 1.79 4.87 -22.77
CA PHE A 411 1.33 5.05 -21.40
C PHE A 411 0.33 3.96 -21.04
N VAL A 412 0.57 3.24 -19.95
CA VAL A 412 -0.30 2.18 -19.43
C VAL A 412 -0.65 2.50 -18.00
N VAL A 413 -1.92 2.32 -17.64
CA VAL A 413 -2.39 2.37 -16.24
C VAL A 413 -2.96 1.01 -15.88
N LEU A 414 -2.58 0.48 -14.72
CA LEU A 414 -3.06 -0.81 -14.26
C LEU A 414 -3.28 -0.80 -12.74
N SER A 415 -3.89 -1.86 -12.25
CA SER A 415 -3.87 -2.21 -10.82
C SER A 415 -3.38 -3.64 -10.67
N ASP A 416 -2.80 -3.93 -9.54
CA ASP A 416 -2.23 -5.22 -9.16
C ASP A 416 -3.28 -6.19 -8.59
N HIS A 417 -4.24 -5.68 -7.84
CA HIS A 417 -5.43 -6.34 -7.34
C HIS A 417 -6.57 -5.35 -7.18
N GLY A 418 -7.71 -5.80 -6.68
CA GLY A 418 -8.80 -4.94 -6.27
C GLY A 418 -9.01 -5.00 -4.75
N GLN A 419 -10.09 -4.40 -4.27
CA GLN A 419 -10.57 -4.52 -2.90
C GLN A 419 -12.05 -4.85 -2.86
N SER A 420 -12.44 -5.72 -1.93
CA SER A 420 -13.82 -5.93 -1.49
C SER A 420 -14.04 -5.24 -0.15
N LYS A 421 -15.28 -4.97 0.22
CA LYS A 421 -15.63 -4.27 1.47
C LYS A 421 -16.26 -5.21 2.48
N GLY A 422 -16.28 -4.86 3.74
CA GLY A 422 -17.06 -5.55 4.76
C GLY A 422 -16.68 -5.18 6.18
N ALA A 423 -17.53 -5.56 7.13
CA ALA A 423 -17.17 -5.51 8.53
C ALA A 423 -16.15 -6.62 8.82
N THR A 424 -15.12 -6.31 9.62
CA THR A 424 -14.05 -7.26 9.94
C THR A 424 -14.60 -8.46 10.73
N PHE A 425 -13.87 -9.57 10.72
CA PHE A 425 -14.22 -10.77 11.49
C PHE A 425 -14.43 -10.43 12.97
N LYS A 426 -13.55 -9.61 13.53
CA LYS A 426 -13.70 -9.15 14.92
C LYS A 426 -14.94 -8.27 15.14
N GLN A 427 -15.29 -7.41 14.19
CA GLN A 427 -16.49 -6.56 14.31
C GLN A 427 -17.79 -7.36 14.19
N ARG A 428 -17.80 -8.42 13.35
CA ARG A 428 -18.98 -9.29 13.19
C ARG A 428 -19.17 -10.24 14.35
N TYR A 429 -18.08 -10.84 14.84
CA TYR A 429 -18.14 -11.98 15.76
C TYR A 429 -17.53 -11.71 17.14
N GLY A 430 -17.09 -10.49 17.43
CA GLY A 430 -16.56 -10.07 18.73
C GLY A 430 -15.20 -10.65 19.09
N MET A 431 -14.54 -11.41 18.20
CA MET A 431 -13.23 -12.02 18.43
C MET A 431 -12.43 -12.13 17.14
N THR A 432 -11.10 -12.21 17.26
CA THR A 432 -10.21 -12.44 16.11
C THR A 432 -10.18 -13.91 15.72
N LEU A 433 -9.71 -14.22 14.48
CA LEU A 433 -9.51 -15.60 14.02
C LEU A 433 -8.63 -16.39 14.99
N GLY A 434 -7.50 -15.83 15.43
CA GLY A 434 -6.60 -16.51 16.36
C GLY A 434 -7.24 -16.77 17.71
N ASN A 435 -8.08 -15.85 18.23
CA ASN A 435 -8.84 -16.12 19.45
C ASN A 435 -9.87 -17.24 19.25
N TYR A 436 -10.45 -17.34 18.05
CA TYR A 436 -11.36 -18.42 17.72
C TYR A 436 -10.62 -19.76 17.59
N VAL A 437 -9.52 -19.79 16.82
CA VAL A 437 -8.64 -20.97 16.72
C VAL A 437 -8.19 -21.47 18.09
N ARG A 438 -7.84 -20.54 18.99
CA ARG A 438 -7.43 -20.88 20.36
C ARG A 438 -8.50 -21.67 21.14
N ARG A 439 -9.78 -21.41 20.89
CA ARG A 439 -10.89 -22.14 21.56
C ARG A 439 -11.11 -23.55 21.03
N LEU A 440 -10.59 -23.82 19.83
CA LEU A 440 -10.70 -25.13 19.18
C LEU A 440 -9.52 -26.06 19.48
N LEU A 441 -8.53 -25.55 20.20
CA LEU A 441 -7.27 -26.24 20.51
C LEU A 441 -7.05 -26.36 22.01
N PRO A 442 -6.23 -27.32 22.47
CA PRO A 442 -5.85 -27.46 23.89
C PRO A 442 -5.25 -26.18 24.48
N ASP A 443 -5.58 -25.87 25.72
CA ASP A 443 -5.20 -24.63 26.41
C ASP A 443 -3.68 -24.48 26.70
N ASP A 444 -2.94 -25.55 26.67
CA ASP A 444 -1.51 -25.61 26.98
C ASP A 444 -0.60 -25.23 25.79
N LEU A 445 -1.12 -25.12 24.57
CA LEU A 445 -0.32 -24.76 23.40
C LEU A 445 0.18 -23.31 23.46
N LYS A 446 1.47 -23.10 23.23
CA LYS A 446 2.08 -21.77 23.11
C LYS A 446 1.74 -21.14 21.77
N MET A 447 0.87 -20.13 21.79
CA MET A 447 0.36 -19.49 20.59
C MET A 447 0.97 -18.12 20.35
N PHE A 448 1.37 -17.86 19.10
CA PHE A 448 1.64 -16.53 18.55
C PHE A 448 0.56 -16.17 17.52
N LYS A 449 0.14 -14.91 17.51
CA LYS A 449 -0.82 -14.42 16.52
C LYS A 449 -0.43 -13.03 16.01
N MET A 450 -0.64 -12.80 14.73
CA MET A 450 -0.47 -11.53 14.06
C MET A 450 -1.69 -11.27 13.18
N GLU A 451 -2.65 -10.52 13.69
CA GLU A 451 -3.96 -10.28 13.07
C GLU A 451 -4.29 -8.78 13.02
N TYR A 452 -3.37 -7.95 13.48
CA TYR A 452 -3.52 -6.51 13.41
C TYR A 452 -2.71 -5.99 12.24
N ASN A 453 -3.38 -5.39 11.26
CA ASN A 453 -2.70 -4.51 10.34
C ASN A 453 -2.35 -3.23 11.11
N ILE A 454 -1.10 -3.11 11.49
CA ILE A 454 -0.53 -1.83 11.82
C ILE A 454 0.17 -1.41 10.54
N ASP A 455 -0.65 -0.91 9.59
CA ASP A 455 -0.20 -0.22 8.40
C ASP A 455 0.94 -0.93 7.65
N HIS A 456 0.66 -1.55 6.52
CA HIS A 456 1.65 -2.21 5.64
C HIS A 456 2.90 -1.36 5.45
N PHE A 457 2.73 -0.04 5.35
CA PHE A 457 3.79 0.94 5.23
C PHE A 457 4.65 1.09 6.50
N ARG A 458 4.06 0.91 7.70
CA ARG A 458 4.78 1.00 8.98
C ARG A 458 5.68 -0.20 9.22
N ASP A 459 5.22 -1.40 8.89
CA ASP A 459 6.03 -2.62 8.98
C ASP A 459 7.19 -2.57 8.00
N ALA A 460 7.02 -1.87 6.87
CA ALA A 460 8.06 -1.64 5.88
C ALA A 460 9.15 -0.65 6.34
N ILE A 461 8.82 0.38 7.13
CA ILE A 461 9.73 1.52 7.38
C ILE A 461 10.39 1.49 8.76
N ILE A 462 9.75 0.91 9.79
CA ILE A 462 10.28 0.96 11.16
C ILE A 462 11.24 -0.21 11.41
N PRO A 463 12.56 0.04 11.60
CA PRO A 463 13.49 -0.99 12.05
C PRO A 463 13.02 -1.56 13.39
N GLU A 464 13.19 -2.85 13.60
CA GLU A 464 12.99 -3.50 14.90
C GLU A 464 13.93 -2.91 15.96
N ASN A 465 13.53 -1.79 16.55
CA ASN A 465 14.26 -1.24 17.70
C ASN A 465 13.60 -1.79 18.96
N LYS A 466 14.33 -2.64 19.71
CA LYS A 466 13.91 -3.29 20.95
C LYS A 466 13.25 -2.34 21.97
N GLN A 467 13.66 -1.07 22.01
CA GLN A 467 13.12 -0.07 22.93
C GLN A 467 11.72 0.41 22.57
N ILE A 468 11.41 0.52 21.25
CA ILE A 468 10.08 0.93 20.77
C ILE A 468 9.08 -0.22 20.93
N ARG A 469 9.52 -1.46 20.77
CA ARG A 469 8.72 -2.66 21.01
C ARG A 469 8.28 -2.78 22.48
N ASN A 470 9.20 -2.60 23.42
CA ASN A 470 8.89 -2.62 24.86
C ASN A 470 7.95 -1.50 25.31
N PHE A 471 8.04 -0.32 24.70
CA PHE A 471 7.11 0.78 24.97
C PHE A 471 5.70 0.48 24.43
N LYS A 472 5.59 -0.17 23.26
CA LYS A 472 4.30 -0.56 22.67
C LYS A 472 3.59 -1.68 23.45
N GLU A 473 4.32 -2.71 23.89
CA GLU A 473 3.77 -3.80 24.69
C GLU A 473 3.20 -3.26 26.02
N ARG A 474 3.93 -2.37 26.71
CA ARG A 474 3.43 -1.73 27.95
C ARG A 474 2.22 -0.82 27.73
N MET A 475 2.14 -0.10 26.60
CA MET A 475 0.99 0.75 26.29
C MET A 475 -0.22 -0.06 25.79
N GLY A 476 -0.02 -1.23 25.18
CA GLY A 476 -1.06 -2.18 24.78
C GLY A 476 -1.72 -2.86 25.97
N ASP A 477 -0.92 -3.32 26.92
CA ASP A 477 -1.41 -4.00 28.13
C ASP A 477 -2.20 -3.04 29.06
N ILE A 478 -1.75 -1.80 29.22
CA ILE A 478 -2.45 -0.79 30.03
C ILE A 478 -3.80 -0.36 29.42
N ARG A 479 -3.98 -0.46 28.10
CA ARG A 479 -5.25 -0.12 27.43
C ARG A 479 -6.25 -1.26 27.34
N GLY A 480 -5.79 -2.51 27.32
CA GLY A 480 -6.67 -3.70 27.32
C GLY A 480 -7.49 -3.80 28.61
N ASP A 481 -6.92 -3.41 29.73
CA ASP A 481 -7.54 -3.50 31.06
C ASP A 481 -8.54 -2.36 31.36
N LEU A 482 -8.51 -1.25 30.63
CA LEU A 482 -9.30 -0.05 30.96
C LEU A 482 -10.61 0.13 30.17
N PHE A 483 -10.85 -0.61 29.07
CA PHE A 483 -12.03 -0.44 28.22
C PHE A 483 -12.55 -1.78 27.64
N GLY A 484 -12.83 -2.76 28.48
CA GLY A 484 -13.51 -4.00 28.07
C GLY A 484 -15.02 -3.83 28.08
N ASP A 485 -15.67 -3.92 26.93
CA ASP A 485 -17.13 -3.96 26.82
C ASP A 485 -17.64 -5.38 27.14
N PHE A 486 -18.40 -5.47 28.22
CA PHE A 486 -18.86 -6.72 28.85
C PHE A 486 -20.19 -7.25 28.28
N GLU A 487 -20.87 -6.56 27.39
CA GLU A 487 -22.28 -6.86 27.02
C GLU A 487 -22.48 -7.83 25.84
N SER A 488 -21.44 -8.09 25.02
CA SER A 488 -21.60 -8.94 23.83
C SER A 488 -21.38 -10.44 24.04
N LEU A 489 -20.87 -10.84 25.20
CA LEU A 489 -20.47 -12.24 25.47
C LEU A 489 -21.63 -13.19 25.84
N GLN A 490 -22.79 -12.67 26.27
CA GLN A 490 -23.93 -13.51 26.68
C GLN A 490 -24.72 -14.07 25.48
N ASN A 491 -24.83 -13.36 24.38
CA ASN A 491 -25.66 -13.78 23.23
C ASN A 491 -25.04 -14.88 22.36
N ILE A 492 -23.71 -15.07 22.43
CA ILE A 492 -22.99 -16.07 21.62
C ILE A 492 -23.01 -17.46 22.28
N ARG A 493 -23.12 -17.51 23.60
CA ARG A 493 -23.09 -18.76 24.36
C ARG A 493 -24.31 -19.67 24.12
N GLU A 494 -25.46 -19.10 23.84
CA GLU A 494 -26.71 -19.85 23.63
C GLU A 494 -26.86 -20.50 22.23
N GLY A 495 -26.12 -19.99 21.21
CA GLY A 495 -26.17 -20.51 19.84
C GLY A 495 -25.34 -21.77 19.61
N ILE A 496 -24.32 -22.00 20.42
CA ILE A 496 -23.28 -23.03 20.20
C ILE A 496 -23.68 -24.39 20.82
N GLU A 497 -24.55 -24.39 21.84
CA GLU A 497 -24.91 -25.65 22.57
C GLU A 497 -25.87 -26.64 21.87
N LYS A 498 -26.45 -26.31 20.71
CA LYS A 498 -27.56 -27.07 20.15
C LYS A 498 -27.31 -27.98 18.96
N ARG A 499 -26.07 -28.19 18.45
CA ARG A 499 -25.85 -29.09 17.29
C ARG A 499 -24.73 -30.08 17.52
N LYS A 500 -25.10 -31.39 17.53
CA LYS A 500 -24.15 -32.52 17.59
C LYS A 500 -23.60 -32.84 16.19
N PRO A 501 -22.31 -33.22 16.06
CA PRO A 501 -21.73 -33.60 14.77
C PRO A 501 -22.00 -35.05 14.39
N ALA A 502 -22.24 -35.29 13.11
CA ALA A 502 -22.22 -36.60 12.52
C ALA A 502 -21.26 -36.58 11.32
N ILE A 503 -20.15 -37.25 11.48
CA ILE A 503 -19.50 -38.09 10.47
C ILE A 503 -18.31 -38.76 11.18
N ILE A 504 -18.35 -40.05 11.34
CA ILE A 504 -17.31 -40.91 11.90
C ILE A 504 -16.66 -41.64 10.74
N PHE A 505 -15.37 -41.51 10.56
CA PHE A 505 -14.59 -42.34 9.64
C PHE A 505 -13.93 -43.48 10.44
N GLU A 506 -14.35 -44.73 10.17
CA GLU A 506 -13.63 -45.94 10.59
C GLU A 506 -12.75 -46.42 9.41
N ASN A 507 -11.42 -46.29 9.54
CA ASN A 507 -10.51 -46.93 8.62
C ASN A 507 -9.24 -47.37 9.39
N GLU A 508 -8.68 -48.53 9.02
CA GLU A 508 -7.54 -49.20 9.64
C GLU A 508 -6.22 -48.35 9.54
N GLN A 509 -6.06 -47.53 8.52
CA GLN A 509 -4.99 -46.53 8.38
C GLN A 509 -5.01 -45.47 9.49
N TYR A 510 -6.20 -45.12 9.96
CA TYR A 510 -6.42 -44.17 11.05
C TYR A 510 -5.86 -44.67 12.39
N GLN A 511 -6.02 -45.96 12.68
CA GLN A 511 -5.49 -46.58 13.92
C GLN A 511 -3.95 -46.67 13.92
N ASN A 512 -3.34 -46.88 12.76
CA ASN A 512 -1.89 -46.95 12.62
C ASN A 512 -1.24 -45.59 12.78
N LEU A 513 -1.87 -44.53 12.28
CA LEU A 513 -1.42 -43.14 12.47
C LEU A 513 -1.56 -42.73 13.94
N ARG A 514 -2.68 -43.05 14.60
CA ARG A 514 -2.90 -42.76 16.03
C ARG A 514 -1.79 -43.33 16.90
N ASN A 515 -1.38 -44.57 16.68
CA ASN A 515 -0.32 -45.23 17.47
C ASN A 515 1.06 -44.59 17.23
N LYS A 516 1.32 -44.13 16.05
CA LYS A 516 2.59 -43.45 15.70
C LYS A 516 2.76 -42.10 16.43
N TYR A 517 1.67 -41.37 16.62
CA TYR A 517 1.72 -40.02 17.16
C TYR A 517 1.37 -39.91 18.68
N THR A 518 0.70 -40.91 19.26
CA THR A 518 0.47 -40.96 20.71
C THR A 518 1.77 -40.96 21.49
N ASN A 519 2.79 -41.66 20.98
CA ASN A 519 4.12 -41.70 21.59
C ASN A 519 4.87 -40.35 21.43
N SER A 520 4.58 -39.56 20.39
CA SER A 520 5.20 -38.24 20.18
C SER A 520 4.62 -37.17 21.12
N LEU A 521 3.34 -37.27 21.48
CA LEU A 521 2.71 -36.36 22.43
C LEU A 521 3.20 -36.57 23.87
N GLU A 522 3.53 -37.79 24.28
CA GLU A 522 4.15 -38.09 25.58
C GLU A 522 5.61 -37.59 25.66
N TYR A 523 6.35 -37.63 24.55
CA TYR A 523 7.72 -37.09 24.47
C TYR A 523 7.75 -35.56 24.61
N ILE A 524 6.75 -34.85 24.09
CA ILE A 524 6.65 -33.39 24.15
C ILE A 524 6.34 -32.91 25.57
N LYS A 525 5.55 -33.65 26.36
CA LYS A 525 5.22 -33.30 27.76
C LYS A 525 6.39 -33.37 28.76
N GLY A 526 7.54 -33.92 28.34
CA GLY A 526 8.68 -34.20 29.26
C GLY A 526 9.80 -33.14 29.28
N HIS A 527 9.75 -32.07 28.49
CA HIS A 527 10.84 -31.11 28.41
C HIS A 527 10.41 -29.66 28.73
N GLU A 528 10.17 -29.41 30.03
CA GLU A 528 10.24 -28.05 30.57
C GLU A 528 11.68 -27.73 31.00
N THR A 529 12.33 -26.79 30.31
CA THR A 529 13.42 -26.02 30.91
C THR A 529 13.43 -24.58 30.41
N SER A 530 13.38 -23.72 31.39
CA SER A 530 13.45 -22.27 31.38
C SER A 530 14.60 -21.67 30.57
N GLN A 531 14.33 -20.71 29.66
CA GLN A 531 15.18 -19.51 29.50
C GLN A 531 14.38 -18.37 28.80
N GLN A 532 14.54 -17.17 29.37
CA GLN A 532 13.78 -15.97 29.02
C GLN A 532 14.14 -15.33 27.67
N SER A 533 13.06 -15.00 26.92
CA SER A 533 12.84 -13.73 26.19
C SER A 533 13.86 -13.25 25.16
N THR A 534 13.52 -13.43 23.93
CA THR A 534 13.53 -12.60 22.72
C THR A 534 13.03 -13.39 21.49
N LYS A 535 12.30 -14.48 21.70
CA LYS A 535 11.98 -15.53 20.72
C LYS A 535 10.52 -15.96 20.76
N LYS A 536 9.56 -15.06 21.01
CA LYS A 536 8.14 -15.46 21.10
C LYS A 536 7.64 -16.22 19.86
N GLU A 537 8.14 -15.88 18.67
CA GLU A 537 7.77 -16.56 17.42
C GLU A 537 8.40 -17.96 17.31
N LYS A 538 9.70 -18.05 17.63
CA LYS A 538 10.47 -19.29 17.50
C LYS A 538 10.05 -20.39 18.47
N ASP A 539 9.56 -20.00 19.66
CA ASP A 539 9.14 -20.92 20.71
C ASP A 539 7.62 -21.19 20.69
N SER A 540 6.90 -20.68 19.69
CA SER A 540 5.45 -20.89 19.56
C SER A 540 5.15 -22.21 18.88
N GLU A 541 4.16 -22.91 19.39
CA GLU A 541 3.68 -24.21 18.88
C GLU A 541 2.54 -24.05 17.88
N LEU A 542 1.95 -22.86 17.86
CA LEU A 542 0.87 -22.46 16.98
C LEU A 542 1.09 -21.01 16.54
N ILE A 543 1.10 -20.74 15.26
CA ILE A 543 1.11 -19.39 14.70
C ILE A 543 -0.13 -19.18 13.85
N VAL A 544 -0.91 -18.12 14.15
CA VAL A 544 -2.06 -17.70 13.35
C VAL A 544 -1.78 -16.31 12.80
N LEU A 545 -1.78 -16.20 11.48
CA LEU A 545 -1.58 -14.95 10.75
C LEU A 545 -2.86 -14.55 10.02
N GLY A 546 -3.28 -13.29 10.17
CA GLY A 546 -4.22 -12.65 9.26
C GLY A 546 -3.45 -12.04 8.09
N SER A 547 -3.99 -12.13 6.89
CA SER A 547 -3.48 -11.50 5.68
C SER A 547 -4.66 -11.05 4.82
N GLY A 548 -5.29 -9.94 5.22
CA GLY A 548 -6.53 -9.47 4.65
C GLY A 548 -7.67 -10.49 4.84
N ASN A 549 -8.13 -11.06 3.74
CA ASN A 549 -9.19 -12.09 3.72
C ASN A 549 -8.68 -13.53 3.84
N LEU A 550 -7.37 -13.72 3.99
CA LEU A 550 -6.76 -15.01 4.29
C LEU A 550 -6.38 -15.13 5.76
N GLY A 551 -6.63 -16.29 6.33
CA GLY A 551 -6.10 -16.73 7.61
C GLY A 551 -5.13 -17.89 7.38
N LEU A 552 -3.96 -17.84 7.99
CA LEU A 552 -2.93 -18.85 7.85
C LEU A 552 -2.66 -19.46 9.23
N ILE A 553 -2.89 -20.75 9.37
CA ILE A 553 -2.72 -21.49 10.64
C ILE A 553 -1.55 -22.46 10.45
N TYR A 554 -0.50 -22.24 11.25
CA TYR A 554 0.73 -23.05 11.27
C TYR A 554 0.85 -23.77 12.61
N LEU A 555 0.95 -25.08 12.57
CA LEU A 555 1.25 -25.96 13.69
C LEU A 555 2.79 -26.14 13.72
N THR A 556 3.48 -25.28 14.41
CA THR A 556 4.93 -25.06 14.31
C THR A 556 5.79 -26.03 15.12
N GLN A 557 5.17 -26.96 15.84
CA GLN A 557 5.84 -28.11 16.45
C GLN A 557 6.40 -29.06 15.40
N TRP A 558 5.80 -29.08 14.20
CA TRP A 558 6.21 -29.91 13.06
C TRP A 558 6.82 -29.08 11.97
N LYS A 559 8.01 -29.44 11.48
CA LYS A 559 8.67 -28.71 10.40
C LYS A 559 7.94 -28.86 9.08
N GLN A 560 7.39 -30.04 8.79
CA GLN A 560 6.57 -30.28 7.60
C GLN A 560 5.16 -29.72 7.78
N ARG A 561 4.48 -29.46 6.66
CA ARG A 561 3.05 -29.20 6.63
C ARG A 561 2.29 -30.46 7.03
N LEU A 562 1.40 -30.37 8.01
CA LEU A 562 0.57 -31.48 8.43
C LEU A 562 -0.52 -31.76 7.38
N SER A 563 -0.83 -33.04 7.20
CA SER A 563 -1.96 -33.48 6.40
C SER A 563 -3.28 -33.31 7.15
N TYR A 564 -4.37 -33.32 6.40
CA TYR A 564 -5.74 -33.32 6.95
C TYR A 564 -5.94 -34.41 7.99
N GLU A 565 -5.48 -35.63 7.69
CA GLU A 565 -5.61 -36.79 8.56
C GLU A 565 -4.83 -36.59 9.87
N GLU A 566 -3.61 -36.06 9.79
CA GLU A 566 -2.81 -35.74 10.98
C GLU A 566 -3.45 -34.65 11.82
N ILE A 567 -3.99 -33.60 11.19
CA ILE A 567 -4.67 -32.49 11.89
C ILE A 567 -5.90 -33.00 12.63
N VAL A 568 -6.76 -33.79 11.96
CA VAL A 568 -7.99 -34.33 12.58
C VAL A 568 -7.68 -35.28 13.73
N MET A 569 -6.61 -36.06 13.61
CA MET A 569 -6.18 -36.96 14.68
C MET A 569 -5.64 -36.18 15.90
N LEU A 570 -4.83 -35.15 15.66
CA LEU A 570 -4.20 -34.36 16.74
C LEU A 570 -5.15 -33.35 17.37
N PHE A 571 -6.01 -32.74 16.54
CA PHE A 571 -6.90 -31.65 16.90
C PHE A 571 -8.29 -31.85 16.27
N PRO A 572 -9.09 -32.81 16.77
CA PRO A 572 -10.34 -33.26 16.14
C PRO A 572 -11.39 -32.14 16.00
N ASP A 573 -11.34 -31.11 16.86
CA ASP A 573 -12.31 -30.00 16.83
C ASP A 573 -11.88 -28.85 15.90
N LEU A 574 -10.63 -28.82 15.42
CA LEU A 574 -10.11 -27.67 14.66
C LEU A 574 -10.82 -27.51 13.30
N ILE A 575 -10.76 -28.51 12.44
CA ILE A 575 -11.36 -28.42 11.10
C ILE A 575 -12.90 -28.30 11.19
N PRO A 576 -13.63 -29.15 11.94
CA PRO A 576 -15.08 -29.03 12.08
C PRO A 576 -15.51 -27.69 12.71
N GLY A 577 -14.73 -27.17 13.65
CA GLY A 577 -15.02 -25.88 14.25
C GLY A 577 -14.84 -24.72 13.30
N LEU A 578 -13.75 -24.72 12.50
CA LEU A 578 -13.49 -23.69 11.51
C LEU A 578 -14.57 -23.64 10.42
N VAL A 579 -14.92 -24.75 9.79
CA VAL A 579 -15.89 -24.76 8.67
C VAL A 579 -17.31 -24.38 9.10
N LYS A 580 -17.67 -24.57 10.36
CA LYS A 580 -18.98 -24.17 10.90
C LYS A 580 -19.09 -22.70 11.22
N HIS A 581 -17.97 -21.97 11.19
CA HIS A 581 -17.99 -20.56 11.55
C HIS A 581 -18.48 -19.71 10.38
N PRO A 582 -19.57 -18.92 10.55
CA PRO A 582 -20.18 -18.19 9.42
C PRO A 582 -19.32 -17.09 8.80
N GLY A 583 -18.18 -16.74 9.41
CA GLY A 583 -17.19 -15.81 8.87
C GLY A 583 -16.13 -16.48 8.00
N ILE A 584 -16.20 -17.81 7.82
CA ILE A 584 -15.27 -18.61 7.04
C ILE A 584 -16.01 -19.16 5.82
N GLY A 585 -15.49 -18.95 4.62
CA GLY A 585 -16.06 -19.46 3.39
C GLY A 585 -15.62 -20.91 3.14
N PHE A 586 -14.31 -21.13 3.19
CA PHE A 586 -13.74 -22.48 3.01
C PHE A 586 -12.33 -22.57 3.62
N LEU A 587 -11.85 -23.79 3.76
CA LEU A 587 -10.49 -24.15 4.16
C LEU A 587 -9.77 -24.85 3.00
N LEU A 588 -8.48 -24.59 2.83
CA LEU A 588 -7.58 -25.43 2.02
C LEU A 588 -6.66 -26.21 2.95
N VAL A 589 -6.68 -27.51 2.86
CA VAL A 589 -5.81 -28.46 3.56
C VAL A 589 -5.22 -29.45 2.56
N ASN A 590 -4.16 -30.16 2.95
CA ASN A 590 -3.59 -31.21 2.13
C ASN A 590 -3.85 -32.58 2.74
N SER A 591 -4.46 -33.50 1.99
CA SER A 591 -4.76 -34.89 2.41
C SER A 591 -3.68 -35.84 1.91
N ILE A 592 -3.33 -36.85 2.70
CA ILE A 592 -2.41 -37.93 2.27
C ILE A 592 -3.07 -38.75 1.14
N ALA A 593 -4.38 -38.98 1.26
CA ALA A 593 -5.10 -39.82 0.31
C ALA A 593 -5.53 -39.08 -0.97
N ASN A 594 -5.88 -37.79 -0.86
CA ASN A 594 -6.60 -37.06 -1.92
C ASN A 594 -5.87 -35.80 -2.41
N GLY A 595 -4.67 -35.49 -1.89
CA GLY A 595 -3.98 -34.24 -2.22
C GLY A 595 -4.68 -33.01 -1.66
N GLY A 596 -4.74 -31.94 -2.43
CA GLY A 596 -5.38 -30.69 -2.01
C GLY A 596 -6.91 -30.83 -1.86
N MET A 597 -7.43 -30.45 -0.72
CA MET A 597 -8.87 -30.48 -0.40
C MET A 597 -9.37 -29.10 0.01
N ILE A 598 -10.48 -28.68 -0.57
CA ILE A 598 -11.24 -27.50 -0.16
C ILE A 598 -12.44 -27.96 0.64
N ILE A 599 -12.52 -27.53 1.89
CA ILE A 599 -13.60 -27.95 2.82
C ILE A 599 -14.46 -26.74 3.13
N GLY A 600 -15.73 -26.80 2.77
CA GLY A 600 -16.79 -25.88 3.16
C GLY A 600 -17.72 -26.47 4.22
N GLU A 601 -18.75 -25.73 4.64
CA GLU A 601 -19.70 -26.16 5.66
C GLU A 601 -20.44 -27.41 5.23
N ASN A 602 -20.85 -27.52 3.96
CA ASN A 602 -21.74 -28.57 3.46
C ASN A 602 -21.11 -29.44 2.37
N GLY A 603 -19.80 -29.27 2.07
CA GLY A 603 -19.18 -30.08 1.02
C GLY A 603 -17.68 -29.93 0.92
N ILE A 604 -17.11 -30.76 0.07
CA ILE A 604 -15.68 -30.87 -0.18
C ILE A 604 -15.43 -30.83 -1.69
N TYR A 605 -14.40 -30.10 -2.10
CA TYR A 605 -13.88 -30.11 -3.46
C TYR A 605 -12.46 -30.70 -3.44
N TYR A 606 -12.21 -31.74 -4.22
CA TYR A 606 -10.90 -32.38 -4.37
C TYR A 606 -10.17 -31.78 -5.56
N LEU A 607 -9.03 -31.09 -5.30
CA LEU A 607 -8.30 -30.33 -6.32
C LEU A 607 -7.60 -31.21 -7.37
N GLU A 608 -7.35 -32.49 -7.07
CA GLU A 608 -6.59 -33.36 -7.99
C GLU A 608 -7.45 -33.91 -9.14
N ASN A 609 -8.73 -34.14 -8.89
CA ASN A 609 -9.64 -34.78 -9.84
C ASN A 609 -10.90 -33.96 -10.12
N ASP A 610 -11.01 -32.75 -9.55
CA ASP A 610 -12.17 -31.85 -9.66
C ASP A 610 -13.48 -32.48 -9.17
N GLU A 611 -13.41 -33.47 -8.26
CA GLU A 611 -14.56 -34.13 -7.67
C GLU A 611 -15.18 -33.29 -6.54
N ILE A 612 -16.51 -33.23 -6.50
CA ILE A 612 -17.27 -32.53 -5.47
C ILE A 612 -18.14 -33.52 -4.71
N VAL A 613 -18.05 -33.48 -3.38
CA VAL A 613 -18.92 -34.23 -2.47
C VAL A 613 -19.71 -33.24 -1.65
N GLY A 614 -21.05 -33.29 -1.76
CA GLY A 614 -21.93 -32.28 -1.16
C GLY A 614 -22.10 -31.05 -1.99
N GLU A 615 -22.20 -29.87 -1.35
CA GLU A 615 -22.27 -28.57 -2.03
C GLU A 615 -20.88 -28.10 -2.45
N ASN A 616 -20.78 -27.42 -3.59
CA ASN A 616 -19.50 -26.88 -4.05
C ASN A 616 -19.01 -25.73 -3.15
N PRO A 617 -17.94 -25.89 -2.36
CA PRO A 617 -17.44 -24.83 -1.47
C PRO A 617 -16.84 -23.64 -2.19
N LEU A 618 -16.57 -23.75 -3.50
CA LEU A 618 -16.01 -22.68 -4.33
C LEU A 618 -17.08 -21.89 -5.11
N GLU A 619 -18.36 -22.23 -4.93
CA GLU A 619 -19.43 -21.49 -5.58
C GLU A 619 -19.42 -20.01 -5.17
N GLY A 620 -19.42 -19.10 -6.15
CA GLY A 620 -19.34 -17.65 -5.95
C GLY A 620 -17.91 -17.08 -5.79
N PHE A 621 -16.89 -17.92 -5.55
CA PHE A 621 -15.52 -17.43 -5.36
C PHE A 621 -14.72 -17.14 -6.66
N GLY A 622 -15.28 -17.40 -7.82
CA GLY A 622 -14.69 -17.16 -9.14
C GLY A 622 -14.54 -18.43 -9.96
N LYS A 623 -14.60 -18.29 -11.28
CA LYS A 623 -14.54 -19.45 -12.19
C LYS A 623 -13.20 -20.20 -12.15
N ASN A 624 -12.11 -19.50 -11.84
CA ASN A 624 -10.76 -20.06 -11.80
C ASN A 624 -10.30 -20.36 -10.35
N ALA A 625 -11.21 -20.32 -9.36
CA ALA A 625 -10.87 -20.51 -7.95
C ALA A 625 -10.12 -21.83 -7.68
N ALA A 626 -10.59 -22.93 -8.25
CA ALA A 626 -9.93 -24.25 -8.12
C ALA A 626 -8.51 -24.24 -8.69
N MET A 627 -8.29 -23.61 -9.86
CA MET A 627 -6.98 -23.48 -10.49
C MET A 627 -6.00 -22.67 -9.59
N HIS A 628 -6.43 -21.53 -9.07
CA HIS A 628 -5.63 -20.72 -8.17
C HIS A 628 -5.26 -21.47 -6.88
N LEU A 629 -6.24 -22.19 -6.29
CA LEU A 629 -6.03 -22.99 -5.08
C LEU A 629 -5.10 -24.18 -5.32
N LYS A 630 -5.22 -24.85 -6.48
CA LYS A 630 -4.32 -25.94 -6.85
C LYS A 630 -2.88 -25.45 -7.00
N ARG A 631 -2.69 -24.31 -7.70
CA ARG A 631 -1.38 -23.65 -7.80
C ARG A 631 -0.84 -23.27 -6.42
N GLN A 632 -1.65 -22.61 -5.60
CA GLN A 632 -1.26 -22.19 -4.25
C GLN A 632 -0.87 -23.40 -3.38
N ASN A 633 -1.62 -24.52 -3.47
CA ASN A 633 -1.35 -25.72 -2.68
C ASN A 633 0.02 -26.35 -2.97
N SER A 634 0.61 -26.06 -4.13
CA SER A 634 1.95 -26.55 -4.52
C SER A 634 3.10 -25.74 -3.92
N PHE A 635 2.84 -24.60 -3.27
CA PHE A 635 3.89 -23.74 -2.72
C PHE A 635 4.54 -24.35 -1.46
N ASN A 636 5.83 -24.08 -1.26
CA ASN A 636 6.63 -24.72 -0.21
C ASN A 636 6.22 -24.30 1.21
N ASN A 637 5.84 -23.04 1.41
CA ASN A 637 5.59 -22.47 2.74
C ASN A 637 4.09 -22.36 3.08
N MET A 638 3.28 -23.26 2.49
CA MET A 638 1.85 -23.28 2.77
C MET A 638 1.58 -23.56 4.24
N PRO A 639 0.54 -22.91 4.82
CA PRO A 639 0.08 -23.24 6.17
C PRO A 639 -0.48 -24.66 6.24
N ASP A 640 -0.58 -25.18 7.45
CA ASP A 640 -1.27 -26.46 7.67
C ASP A 640 -2.75 -26.34 7.31
N VAL A 641 -3.38 -25.19 7.65
CA VAL A 641 -4.73 -24.83 7.23
C VAL A 641 -4.72 -23.40 6.68
N LEU A 642 -5.07 -23.23 5.40
CA LEU A 642 -5.37 -21.93 4.82
C LEU A 642 -6.89 -21.69 4.95
N VAL A 643 -7.26 -20.52 5.44
CA VAL A 643 -8.64 -20.13 5.67
C VAL A 643 -8.97 -18.97 4.74
N ASN A 644 -10.00 -19.11 3.89
CA ASN A 644 -10.56 -17.98 3.14
C ASN A 644 -11.81 -17.46 3.87
N SER A 645 -11.94 -16.15 4.00
CA SER A 645 -13.12 -15.56 4.61
C SER A 645 -14.37 -15.84 3.77
N PHE A 646 -15.56 -15.70 4.37
CA PHE A 646 -16.79 -15.78 3.59
C PHE A 646 -16.86 -14.65 2.53
N TYR A 647 -17.62 -14.89 1.50
CA TYR A 647 -17.98 -13.92 0.48
C TYR A 647 -19.48 -13.96 0.22
N ASP A 648 -20.12 -12.81 0.30
CA ASP A 648 -21.52 -12.63 -0.08
C ASP A 648 -21.58 -11.94 -1.45
N SER A 649 -22.01 -12.68 -2.46
CA SER A 649 -22.09 -12.20 -3.84
C SER A 649 -23.20 -11.17 -4.09
N GLU A 650 -24.25 -11.12 -3.23
CA GLU A 650 -25.33 -10.15 -3.37
C GLU A 650 -24.91 -8.75 -2.91
N SER A 651 -24.22 -8.67 -1.77
CA SER A 651 -23.76 -7.39 -1.21
C SER A 651 -22.31 -7.02 -1.61
N ASP A 652 -21.59 -7.94 -2.27
CA ASP A 652 -20.15 -7.86 -2.56
C ASP A 652 -19.31 -7.63 -1.29
N GLU A 653 -19.70 -8.34 -0.19
CA GLU A 653 -19.05 -8.22 1.11
C GLU A 653 -18.18 -9.43 1.43
N VAL A 654 -17.05 -9.12 2.07
CA VAL A 654 -16.13 -10.10 2.65
C VAL A 654 -15.98 -9.85 4.16
N CYS A 655 -15.21 -10.70 4.85
CA CYS A 655 -14.96 -10.57 6.28
C CYS A 655 -13.47 -10.67 6.58
N ALA A 656 -12.76 -9.56 6.51
CA ALA A 656 -11.31 -9.56 6.73
C ALA A 656 -10.96 -10.09 8.12
N PHE A 657 -9.92 -10.93 8.20
CA PHE A 657 -9.35 -11.40 9.47
C PHE A 657 -8.48 -10.33 10.13
N GLU A 658 -8.07 -9.31 9.37
CA GLU A 658 -7.43 -8.11 9.86
C GLU A 658 -8.44 -6.97 10.04
N GLU A 659 -8.07 -5.92 10.74
CA GLU A 659 -8.92 -4.75 10.96
C GLU A 659 -8.91 -3.83 9.72
N LEU A 660 -9.52 -4.31 8.61
CA LEU A 660 -9.60 -3.66 7.30
C LEU A 660 -11.05 -3.65 6.81
N ILE A 661 -11.59 -2.46 6.46
CA ILE A 661 -12.95 -2.30 5.90
C ILE A 661 -12.93 -2.58 4.39
N GLY A 662 -12.03 -1.92 3.65
CA GLY A 662 -11.63 -2.37 2.33
C GLY A 662 -10.54 -3.40 2.50
N SER A 663 -10.67 -4.56 1.89
CA SER A 663 -9.71 -5.65 2.08
C SER A 663 -9.56 -6.54 0.85
N HIS A 664 -8.46 -7.25 0.82
CA HIS A 664 -8.04 -8.14 -0.25
C HIS A 664 -7.22 -9.30 0.32
N GLY A 665 -6.68 -10.15 -0.53
CA GLY A 665 -5.81 -11.26 -0.15
C GLY A 665 -6.39 -12.62 -0.41
N GLY A 666 -7.72 -12.77 -0.36
CA GLY A 666 -8.44 -14.01 -0.61
C GLY A 666 -9.09 -14.08 -2.00
N LEU A 667 -9.94 -15.09 -2.17
CA LEU A 667 -10.82 -15.24 -3.34
C LEU A 667 -12.20 -14.65 -3.06
N GLY A 668 -12.92 -14.36 -4.14
CA GLY A 668 -14.28 -13.82 -4.13
C GLY A 668 -14.33 -12.29 -4.16
N GLY A 669 -15.26 -11.74 -4.93
CA GLY A 669 -15.55 -10.34 -5.02
C GLY A 669 -14.58 -9.52 -5.87
N ASN A 670 -14.57 -8.22 -5.59
CA ASN A 670 -13.78 -7.25 -6.36
C ASN A 670 -12.28 -7.34 -6.08
N GLN A 671 -11.85 -7.97 -5.01
CA GLN A 671 -10.43 -8.12 -4.67
C GLN A 671 -9.62 -8.86 -5.75
N THR A 672 -10.27 -9.76 -6.49
CA THR A 672 -9.63 -10.54 -7.56
C THR A 672 -9.81 -9.93 -8.96
N LYS A 673 -10.38 -8.72 -9.09
CA LYS A 673 -10.75 -8.11 -10.36
C LYS A 673 -10.02 -6.78 -10.60
N PRO A 674 -8.70 -6.78 -10.78
CA PRO A 674 -7.95 -5.62 -11.22
C PRO A 674 -8.23 -5.27 -12.70
N PHE A 675 -7.53 -4.24 -13.19
CA PHE A 675 -7.66 -3.78 -14.57
C PHE A 675 -6.30 -3.45 -15.19
N ILE A 676 -6.29 -3.39 -16.51
CA ILE A 676 -5.25 -2.77 -17.31
C ILE A 676 -5.88 -1.85 -18.35
N LEU A 677 -5.36 -0.62 -18.47
CA LEU A 677 -5.70 0.38 -19.48
C LEU A 677 -4.46 0.62 -20.33
N TYR A 678 -4.52 0.22 -21.60
CA TYR A 678 -3.38 0.17 -22.51
C TYR A 678 -3.72 0.80 -23.86
N PRO A 679 -2.72 1.20 -24.69
CA PRO A 679 -2.96 1.76 -26.02
C PRO A 679 -3.82 0.85 -26.88
N SER A 680 -4.91 1.40 -27.46
CA SER A 680 -5.86 0.59 -28.24
C SER A 680 -5.26 -0.06 -29.50
N GLU A 681 -4.16 0.48 -29.99
CA GLU A 681 -3.42 -0.05 -31.13
C GLU A 681 -2.76 -1.41 -30.88
N TRP A 682 -2.57 -1.82 -29.62
CA TRP A 682 -1.98 -3.12 -29.25
C TRP A 682 -2.94 -4.31 -29.47
N GLY A 683 -4.22 -4.04 -29.68
CA GLY A 683 -5.22 -5.07 -29.89
C GLY A 683 -5.70 -5.72 -28.59
N ASP A 684 -6.43 -6.82 -28.72
CA ASP A 684 -6.95 -7.55 -27.55
C ASP A 684 -6.02 -8.70 -27.16
N PRO A 685 -5.41 -8.68 -25.96
CA PRO A 685 -4.52 -9.76 -25.50
C PRO A 685 -5.25 -11.07 -25.13
N GLY A 686 -6.56 -11.18 -25.33
CA GLY A 686 -7.32 -12.34 -24.88
C GLY A 686 -7.59 -12.34 -23.37
N GLU A 687 -7.90 -13.49 -22.78
CA GLU A 687 -8.15 -13.59 -21.34
C GLU A 687 -6.84 -13.50 -20.56
N LEU A 688 -6.78 -12.62 -19.56
CA LEU A 688 -5.63 -12.43 -18.70
C LEU A 688 -5.95 -12.97 -17.29
N VAL A 689 -5.30 -14.07 -16.92
CA VAL A 689 -5.47 -14.75 -15.63
C VAL A 689 -4.11 -14.93 -14.98
N GLY A 690 -4.00 -14.47 -13.75
CA GLY A 690 -2.75 -14.39 -12.99
C GLY A 690 -1.87 -13.21 -13.39
N SER A 691 -1.10 -12.73 -12.43
CA SER A 691 -0.20 -11.58 -12.60
C SER A 691 0.94 -11.85 -13.61
N GLU A 692 1.34 -13.11 -13.80
CA GLU A 692 2.30 -13.51 -14.81
C GLU A 692 1.79 -13.26 -16.25
N SER A 693 0.47 -13.33 -16.49
CA SER A 693 -0.12 -13.02 -17.80
C SER A 693 0.07 -11.55 -18.18
N ILE A 694 0.03 -10.66 -17.21
CA ILE A 694 0.31 -9.23 -17.38
C ILE A 694 1.78 -9.01 -17.73
N TYR A 695 2.71 -9.72 -17.05
CA TYR A 695 4.12 -9.68 -17.40
C TYR A 695 4.36 -10.07 -18.86
N HIS A 696 3.82 -11.19 -19.29
CA HIS A 696 4.01 -11.67 -20.66
C HIS A 696 3.43 -10.69 -21.68
N PHE A 697 2.24 -10.17 -21.46
CA PHE A 697 1.64 -9.15 -22.33
C PHE A 697 2.52 -7.90 -22.43
N LEU A 698 2.91 -7.31 -21.30
CA LEU A 698 3.73 -6.10 -21.27
C LEU A 698 5.14 -6.34 -21.82
N LYS A 699 5.73 -7.52 -21.57
CA LYS A 699 7.06 -7.89 -22.08
C LYS A 699 7.08 -8.04 -23.61
N GLU A 700 6.02 -8.57 -24.18
CA GLU A 700 5.83 -8.66 -25.62
C GLU A 700 5.72 -7.28 -26.25
N GLU A 701 4.91 -6.39 -25.64
CA GLU A 701 4.76 -5.02 -26.14
C GLU A 701 6.07 -4.20 -26.04
N ILE A 702 6.87 -4.40 -24.98
CA ILE A 702 8.21 -3.81 -24.91
C ILE A 702 9.11 -4.30 -26.06
N ARG A 703 9.03 -5.59 -26.43
CA ARG A 703 9.77 -6.12 -27.55
C ARG A 703 9.30 -5.53 -28.88
N ASN A 704 7.98 -5.42 -29.08
CA ASN A 704 7.38 -4.80 -30.25
C ASN A 704 7.77 -3.32 -30.43
N LEU A 705 7.85 -2.57 -29.34
CA LEU A 705 8.30 -1.18 -29.34
C LEU A 705 9.78 -1.02 -29.71
N ASN A 706 10.60 -2.04 -29.46
CA ASN A 706 12.05 -2.03 -29.72
C ASN A 706 12.42 -2.62 -31.09
N SER A 707 11.47 -3.22 -31.80
CA SER A 707 11.64 -3.76 -33.15
C SER A 707 11.39 -2.71 -34.23
#